data_f369246b780c3e148d524f4c3b904eb3
#
_entry.id   f369246b780c3e148d524f4c3b904eb3
#
_cell.length_a   1.000
_cell.length_b   1.000
_cell.length_c   1.000
_cell.angle_alpha   90.00
_cell.angle_beta   90.00
_cell.angle_gamma   90.00
#
_symmetry.space_group_name_H-M   'P 1'
#
loop_
_entity.id
_entity.type
_entity.pdbx_description
1 polymer ?
#
loop_
_entity_poly.entity_id
_entity_poly.type
_entity_poly.pdbx_seq_one_letter_code
_entity_poly.pdbx_strand_id
1 'polypeptide(L)'
;MADVCELNDLLEGVTVIKRNGKKVDFDGAKIALAIKKGFDSVEVDDDETEKERKYTSQDIQKVYQAVLKKIEKDAKEKNNRFKIEEIQDYIEGELSSKGYDDVYKSFSEYRERRNQSRESFFGDNKTHKFLKSIENLGLKSANEEDAKRENANIDGNSPMGTMLQYGGTVSKEFAKAYLMKKEYAEAHDNGTIHIHDMDFLAMGTTTCCQIDLSKLFKNGFDTGHGYVRPPQDISTYASLACIVIQANQNDQHGGQAIPALDYYLAPGVLKTFKKQFKQTIYDFLDLEGFIPVINIDRIIREIDKVDSIELNVEDFSDYAKGSSRIHEIFEKSYEKALQKTERATQQAMEAFIHNLNTMHSRAGAQVPFSSVNFGTDTSPEGRMVIKSFLLSEDRGLGKGETPIFPVSIFKVKEGVNYNKEDPNYDLFRLACQVSAKRLFPNFAFVDAPFNLQYYKEGDINTEIAYMGCRTRVMADVTSPDNQVVTGRGNLSWTTINLPRLGIKYGIALKERDKADMEGFYQELGEIMDMVRDQLLERFEVQCSKHNYNFPFLLGQGVWTNGEKLKPTDRLRKVWKHGTLSTGFIGLAECLKALTGKHHGESEESQKLGLEIIQFMRNRCDQNAEKYNLNFTCLATPAEGIAGRFTRIDRAIYGKIKGVTDREYYTNSFHIPVYYHISISEKLAKEAPYHAFTNGGHISYVELDGDTAANVDAFEGVVRAMKEAGLGYGAVNHPVDRDPVCGYVGVINDVCPKCGRREFEGIPIEKITSIDTGCCE
;
A
#
# COMPACT_ATOMS: atom_id res chain seq x y z
N MET A 1 -24.15 -36.64 29.21
CA MET A 1 -24.80 -35.39 29.69
C MET A 1 -25.21 -35.47 31.16
N ALA A 2 -25.68 -36.60 31.68
CA ALA A 2 -26.02 -36.74 33.09
C ALA A 2 -24.82 -36.51 34.04
N ASP A 3 -23.64 -37.10 33.76
CA ASP A 3 -22.41 -36.96 34.55
C ASP A 3 -21.88 -35.52 34.72
N VAL A 4 -22.17 -34.61 33.77
CA VAL A 4 -21.68 -33.23 33.82
C VAL A 4 -22.57 -32.34 34.67
N CYS A 5 -23.88 -32.58 34.66
CA CYS A 5 -24.82 -31.88 35.53
C CYS A 5 -24.53 -32.26 36.99
N GLU A 6 -24.35 -33.53 37.29
CA GLU A 6 -24.02 -34.01 38.65
C GLU A 6 -22.69 -33.42 39.17
N LEU A 7 -21.65 -33.30 38.31
CA LEU A 7 -20.37 -32.71 38.69
C LEU A 7 -20.47 -31.17 38.90
N ASN A 8 -21.29 -30.46 38.16
CA ASN A 8 -21.53 -29.04 38.42
C ASN A 8 -22.30 -28.80 39.73
N ASP A 9 -23.24 -29.66 40.04
CA ASP A 9 -24.01 -29.60 41.31
C ASP A 9 -23.13 -29.90 42.52
N LEU A 10 -22.14 -30.79 42.38
CA LEU A 10 -21.14 -31.12 43.43
C LEU A 10 -20.14 -29.98 43.69
N LEU A 11 -19.99 -29.05 42.76
CA LEU A 11 -19.15 -27.87 42.90
C LEU A 11 -19.92 -26.61 43.36
N GLU A 12 -21.18 -26.77 43.74
CA GLU A 12 -21.96 -25.74 44.39
C GLU A 12 -21.31 -25.33 45.72
N GLY A 13 -21.03 -24.04 45.91
CA GLY A 13 -20.29 -23.50 47.06
C GLY A 13 -18.78 -23.36 46.85
N VAL A 14 -18.24 -23.75 45.70
CA VAL A 14 -16.85 -23.43 45.33
C VAL A 14 -16.74 -21.96 44.90
N THR A 15 -15.79 -21.26 45.48
CA THR A 15 -15.52 -19.85 45.19
C THR A 15 -14.27 -19.71 44.35
N VAL A 16 -14.37 -18.97 43.24
CA VAL A 16 -13.21 -18.60 42.40
C VAL A 16 -12.74 -17.21 42.78
N ILE A 17 -11.47 -17.11 43.12
CA ILE A 17 -10.81 -15.84 43.40
C ILE A 17 -10.22 -15.33 42.06
N LYS A 18 -10.81 -14.27 41.53
CA LYS A 18 -10.29 -13.59 40.34
C LYS A 18 -8.97 -12.88 40.69
N ARG A 19 -8.16 -12.61 39.67
CA ARG A 19 -6.84 -11.96 39.80
C ARG A 19 -6.88 -10.57 40.48
N ASN A 20 -8.01 -9.86 40.39
CA ASN A 20 -8.25 -8.60 41.10
C ASN A 20 -8.72 -8.80 42.57
N GLY A 21 -8.63 -10.00 43.09
CA GLY A 21 -9.07 -10.36 44.46
C GLY A 21 -10.59 -10.54 44.62
N LYS A 22 -11.41 -10.25 43.62
CA LYS A 22 -12.86 -10.42 43.68
C LYS A 22 -13.22 -11.89 43.74
N LYS A 23 -14.02 -12.28 44.72
CA LYS A 23 -14.57 -13.61 44.87
C LYS A 23 -15.87 -13.71 44.04
N VAL A 24 -16.01 -14.79 43.30
CA VAL A 24 -17.20 -15.14 42.51
C VAL A 24 -17.50 -16.63 42.68
N ASP A 25 -18.74 -16.99 42.52
CA ASP A 25 -19.17 -18.37 42.53
C ASP A 25 -18.58 -19.12 41.33
N PHE A 26 -18.36 -20.42 41.52
CA PHE A 26 -17.87 -21.28 40.45
C PHE A 26 -18.86 -21.32 39.30
N ASP A 27 -18.35 -21.23 38.07
CA ASP A 27 -19.13 -21.22 36.84
C ASP A 27 -18.45 -22.14 35.80
N GLY A 28 -18.93 -23.35 35.74
CA GLY A 28 -18.40 -24.40 34.85
C GLY A 28 -18.52 -24.05 33.38
N ALA A 29 -19.54 -23.27 33.00
CA ALA A 29 -19.71 -22.84 31.59
C ALA A 29 -18.55 -21.98 31.10
N LYS A 30 -17.93 -21.17 31.97
CA LYS A 30 -16.75 -20.37 31.63
C LYS A 30 -15.51 -21.23 31.38
N ILE A 31 -15.36 -22.32 32.11
CA ILE A 31 -14.27 -23.28 31.93
C ILE A 31 -14.47 -24.02 30.61
N ALA A 32 -15.70 -24.51 30.34
CA ALA A 32 -16.03 -25.17 29.09
C ALA A 32 -15.77 -24.29 27.89
N LEU A 33 -16.16 -23.00 27.98
CA LEU A 33 -15.90 -22.01 26.92
C LEU A 33 -14.42 -21.73 26.73
N ALA A 34 -13.63 -21.68 27.79
CA ALA A 34 -12.18 -21.46 27.69
C ALA A 34 -11.48 -22.66 27.00
N ILE A 35 -11.85 -23.89 27.37
CA ILE A 35 -11.35 -25.12 26.75
C ILE A 35 -11.74 -25.13 25.26
N LYS A 36 -13.03 -24.88 24.96
CA LYS A 36 -13.52 -24.84 23.56
C LYS A 36 -12.73 -23.85 22.70
N LYS A 37 -12.48 -22.65 23.19
CA LYS A 37 -11.67 -21.66 22.49
C LYS A 37 -10.24 -22.13 22.21
N GLY A 38 -9.65 -22.91 23.11
CA GLY A 38 -8.35 -23.55 22.89
C GLY A 38 -8.38 -24.53 21.72
N PHE A 39 -9.39 -25.40 21.64
CA PHE A 39 -9.58 -26.32 20.51
C PHE A 39 -9.91 -25.59 19.23
N ASP A 40 -10.81 -24.60 19.25
CA ASP A 40 -11.19 -23.81 18.08
C ASP A 40 -9.97 -23.03 17.50
N SER A 41 -8.96 -22.70 18.32
CA SER A 41 -7.78 -21.93 17.89
C SER A 41 -6.76 -22.74 17.06
N VAL A 42 -6.82 -24.05 17.10
CA VAL A 42 -5.94 -24.95 16.35
C VAL A 42 -6.66 -25.65 15.18
N GLU A 43 -7.96 -25.40 15.01
CA GLU A 43 -8.68 -25.78 13.79
C GLU A 43 -8.24 -24.83 12.67
N VAL A 44 -7.33 -25.33 11.80
CA VAL A 44 -6.98 -24.66 10.56
C VAL A 44 -8.07 -24.98 9.55
N ASP A 45 -8.71 -23.95 8.99
CA ASP A 45 -9.55 -24.08 7.80
C ASP A 45 -8.65 -24.46 6.60
N ASP A 46 -8.28 -25.74 6.50
CA ASP A 46 -7.60 -26.29 5.34
C ASP A 46 -8.60 -26.56 4.22
N ASP A 47 -8.35 -25.99 3.10
CA ASP A 47 -9.18 -25.49 2.05
C ASP A 47 -9.49 -26.46 0.92
N GLU A 48 -9.49 -27.76 1.04
CA GLU A 48 -9.78 -28.63 -0.13
C GLU A 48 -10.68 -29.83 0.07
N THR A 49 -11.03 -30.15 1.28
CA THR A 49 -12.03 -31.19 1.53
C THR A 49 -12.81 -30.86 2.79
N GLU A 50 -14.08 -31.26 2.89
CA GLU A 50 -14.76 -31.50 4.17
C GLU A 50 -13.95 -32.50 4.98
N LYS A 51 -12.75 -32.14 5.39
CA LYS A 51 -11.98 -32.92 6.37
C LYS A 51 -12.68 -32.78 7.69
N GLU A 52 -13.02 -33.92 8.26
CA GLU A 52 -13.42 -34.05 9.64
C GLU A 52 -12.54 -33.18 10.52
N ARG A 53 -13.16 -32.38 11.37
CA ARG A 53 -12.46 -31.57 12.38
C ARG A 53 -11.45 -32.45 13.09
N LYS A 54 -10.23 -31.96 13.27
CA LYS A 54 -9.14 -32.67 13.94
C LYS A 54 -9.57 -33.15 15.33
N TYR A 55 -10.41 -32.35 16.00
CA TYR A 55 -10.96 -32.61 17.33
C TYR A 55 -12.49 -32.51 17.32
N THR A 56 -13.12 -33.35 18.13
CA THR A 56 -14.57 -33.46 18.25
C THR A 56 -15.09 -32.77 19.52
N SER A 57 -16.38 -32.54 19.62
CA SER A 57 -17.01 -32.13 20.88
C SER A 57 -16.78 -33.10 22.03
N GLN A 58 -16.52 -34.37 21.73
CA GLN A 58 -16.18 -35.39 22.76
C GLN A 58 -14.79 -35.13 23.35
N ASP A 59 -13.83 -34.65 22.59
CA ASP A 59 -12.48 -34.33 23.07
C ASP A 59 -12.52 -33.15 24.03
N ILE A 60 -13.27 -32.10 23.67
CA ILE A 60 -13.55 -30.94 24.56
C ILE A 60 -14.17 -31.43 25.87
N GLN A 61 -15.18 -32.30 25.78
CA GLN A 61 -15.89 -32.82 26.93
C GLN A 61 -15.01 -33.68 27.84
N LYS A 62 -14.09 -34.49 27.26
CA LYS A 62 -13.11 -35.31 28.04
C LYS A 62 -12.18 -34.41 28.86
N VAL A 63 -11.67 -33.31 28.29
CA VAL A 63 -10.82 -32.37 29.02
C VAL A 63 -11.63 -31.64 30.09
N TYR A 64 -12.82 -31.18 29.77
CA TYR A 64 -13.70 -30.47 30.69
C TYR A 64 -14.04 -31.35 31.93
N GLN A 65 -14.49 -32.58 31.73
CA GLN A 65 -14.80 -33.50 32.82
C GLN A 65 -13.57 -33.80 33.72
N ALA A 66 -12.39 -33.94 33.11
CA ALA A 66 -11.17 -34.20 33.87
C ALA A 66 -10.78 -33.00 34.75
N VAL A 67 -10.93 -31.77 34.22
CA VAL A 67 -10.71 -30.54 35.00
C VAL A 67 -11.69 -30.43 36.16
N LEU A 68 -12.99 -30.69 35.93
CA LEU A 68 -13.99 -30.65 37.01
C LEU A 68 -13.69 -31.68 38.13
N LYS A 69 -13.34 -32.93 37.77
CA LYS A 69 -12.94 -33.97 38.75
C LYS A 69 -11.72 -33.56 39.55
N LYS A 70 -10.78 -32.85 38.97
CA LYS A 70 -9.59 -32.35 39.65
C LYS A 70 -9.94 -31.23 40.64
N ILE A 71 -10.83 -30.32 40.25
CA ILE A 71 -11.34 -29.27 41.14
C ILE A 71 -12.12 -29.88 42.30
N GLU A 72 -13.00 -30.86 42.07
CA GLU A 72 -13.76 -31.57 43.10
C GLU A 72 -12.84 -32.25 44.10
N LYS A 73 -11.82 -32.98 43.61
CA LYS A 73 -10.84 -33.69 44.46
C LYS A 73 -10.11 -32.73 45.39
N ASP A 74 -9.66 -31.60 44.88
CA ASP A 74 -8.85 -30.65 45.62
C ASP A 74 -9.70 -29.65 46.45
N ALA A 75 -11.04 -29.63 46.26
CA ALA A 75 -11.94 -28.66 46.87
C ALA A 75 -11.88 -28.70 48.41
N LYS A 76 -11.85 -29.89 49.00
CA LYS A 76 -11.79 -30.08 50.46
C LYS A 76 -10.47 -29.56 51.04
N GLU A 77 -9.35 -29.84 50.39
CA GLU A 77 -8.02 -29.41 50.85
C GLU A 77 -7.86 -27.88 50.72
N LYS A 78 -8.48 -27.27 49.72
CA LYS A 78 -8.43 -25.83 49.45
C LYS A 78 -9.59 -25.01 50.07
N ASN A 79 -10.33 -25.60 51.00
CA ASN A 79 -11.46 -24.94 51.63
C ASN A 79 -12.46 -24.32 50.61
N ASN A 80 -12.73 -25.04 49.54
CA ASN A 80 -13.58 -24.62 48.41
C ASN A 80 -13.20 -23.28 47.76
N ARG A 81 -11.90 -22.93 47.76
CA ARG A 81 -11.39 -21.69 47.21
C ARG A 81 -10.28 -21.96 46.21
N PHE A 82 -10.47 -21.52 44.97
CA PHE A 82 -9.48 -21.64 43.88
C PHE A 82 -9.13 -20.28 43.32
N LYS A 83 -7.86 -20.04 43.04
CA LYS A 83 -7.46 -18.94 42.21
C LYS A 83 -7.72 -19.29 40.73
N ILE A 84 -8.04 -18.30 39.92
CA ILE A 84 -8.27 -18.53 38.47
C ILE A 84 -7.06 -19.12 37.76
N GLU A 85 -5.84 -18.81 38.25
CA GLU A 85 -4.58 -19.39 37.76
C GLU A 85 -4.51 -20.90 37.97
N GLU A 86 -4.91 -21.38 39.14
CA GLU A 86 -4.91 -22.81 39.44
C GLU A 86 -5.87 -23.60 38.54
N ILE A 87 -7.02 -22.99 38.21
CA ILE A 87 -7.96 -23.60 37.26
C ILE A 87 -7.34 -23.65 35.85
N GLN A 88 -6.62 -22.61 35.46
CA GLN A 88 -5.89 -22.61 34.19
C GLN A 88 -4.76 -23.67 34.17
N ASP A 89 -4.02 -23.84 35.28
CA ASP A 89 -3.00 -24.88 35.40
C ASP A 89 -3.62 -26.30 35.26
N TYR A 90 -4.82 -26.49 35.78
CA TYR A 90 -5.54 -27.77 35.60
C TYR A 90 -5.93 -28.00 34.15
N ILE A 91 -6.37 -26.96 33.41
CA ILE A 91 -6.69 -27.07 31.99
C ILE A 91 -5.43 -27.43 31.19
N GLU A 92 -4.33 -26.73 31.41
CA GLU A 92 -3.05 -26.98 30.73
C GLU A 92 -2.53 -28.41 31.04
N GLY A 93 -2.59 -28.83 32.31
CA GLY A 93 -2.19 -30.17 32.70
C GLY A 93 -3.04 -31.28 32.06
N GLU A 94 -4.35 -31.07 31.91
CA GLU A 94 -5.22 -32.07 31.26
C GLU A 94 -5.05 -32.08 29.74
N LEU A 95 -4.82 -30.93 29.09
CA LEU A 95 -4.51 -30.85 27.66
C LEU A 95 -3.22 -31.61 27.32
N SER A 96 -2.15 -31.36 28.08
CA SER A 96 -0.86 -32.02 27.89
C SER A 96 -0.93 -33.52 28.20
N SER A 97 -1.54 -33.91 29.32
CA SER A 97 -1.61 -35.31 29.74
C SER A 97 -2.44 -36.21 28.80
N LYS A 98 -3.36 -35.61 28.05
CA LYS A 98 -4.22 -36.31 27.06
C LYS A 98 -3.68 -36.27 25.64
N GLY A 99 -2.49 -35.66 25.42
CA GLY A 99 -1.83 -35.62 24.12
C GLY A 99 -2.41 -34.59 23.16
N TYR A 100 -3.09 -33.54 23.66
CA TYR A 100 -3.55 -32.40 22.86
C TYR A 100 -2.47 -31.31 22.83
N ASP A 101 -1.26 -31.65 22.34
CA ASP A 101 -0.06 -30.80 22.44
C ASP A 101 -0.17 -29.47 21.70
N ASP A 102 -0.82 -29.45 20.55
CA ASP A 102 -1.07 -28.24 19.78
C ASP A 102 -2.08 -27.29 20.47
N VAL A 103 -3.15 -27.88 21.03
CA VAL A 103 -4.13 -27.13 21.83
C VAL A 103 -3.50 -26.59 23.11
N TYR A 104 -2.68 -27.44 23.79
CA TYR A 104 -1.90 -27.02 24.95
C TYR A 104 -1.00 -25.83 24.63
N LYS A 105 -0.21 -25.94 23.56
CA LYS A 105 0.69 -24.87 23.11
C LYS A 105 -0.06 -23.56 22.82
N SER A 106 -1.14 -23.62 22.06
CA SER A 106 -1.96 -22.45 21.76
C SER A 106 -2.59 -21.83 23.02
N PHE A 107 -3.10 -22.66 23.92
CA PHE A 107 -3.71 -22.19 25.17
C PHE A 107 -2.67 -21.54 26.10
N SER A 108 -1.49 -22.14 26.27
CA SER A 108 -0.38 -21.59 27.07
C SER A 108 0.17 -20.30 26.52
N GLU A 109 0.39 -20.21 25.20
CA GLU A 109 0.82 -18.97 24.52
C GLU A 109 -0.19 -17.84 24.68
N TYR A 110 -1.50 -18.14 24.56
CA TYR A 110 -2.56 -17.16 24.81
C TYR A 110 -2.57 -16.68 26.26
N ARG A 111 -2.41 -17.60 27.21
CA ARG A 111 -2.33 -17.30 28.66
C ARG A 111 -1.12 -16.40 28.96
N GLU A 112 0.02 -16.72 28.42
CA GLU A 112 1.25 -15.95 28.60
C GLU A 112 1.13 -14.55 28.01
N ARG A 113 0.63 -14.39 26.79
CA ARG A 113 0.31 -13.08 26.19
C ARG A 113 -0.64 -12.25 27.07
N ARG A 114 -1.65 -12.88 27.65
CA ARG A 114 -2.59 -12.22 28.57
C ARG A 114 -1.95 -11.81 29.89
N ASN A 115 -0.97 -12.54 30.39
CA ASN A 115 -0.22 -12.19 31.60
C ASN A 115 0.76 -11.04 31.34
N GLN A 116 1.54 -11.11 30.27
CA GLN A 116 2.44 -10.04 29.83
C GLN A 116 1.70 -8.73 29.57
N SER A 117 0.53 -8.79 28.94
CA SER A 117 -0.34 -7.65 28.74
C SER A 117 -0.74 -7.00 30.07
N ARG A 118 -1.08 -7.80 31.09
CA ARG A 118 -1.46 -7.25 32.40
C ARG A 118 -0.30 -6.64 33.15
N GLU A 119 0.89 -7.23 33.08
CA GLU A 119 2.10 -6.60 33.62
C GLU A 119 2.39 -5.26 32.95
N SER A 120 2.17 -5.16 31.65
CA SER A 120 2.27 -3.92 30.89
C SER A 120 1.19 -2.91 31.29
N PHE A 121 -0.02 -3.37 31.63
CA PHE A 121 -1.14 -2.50 32.01
C PHE A 121 -1.23 -2.20 33.52
N PHE A 122 -0.77 -3.07 34.42
CA PHE A 122 -0.98 -2.98 35.87
C PHE A 122 0.30 -3.17 36.69
N GLY A 123 1.49 -3.15 36.07
CA GLY A 123 2.76 -3.26 36.79
C GLY A 123 2.99 -2.11 37.78
N ASP A 124 3.89 -2.31 38.76
CA ASP A 124 4.09 -1.49 39.97
C ASP A 124 4.38 0.02 39.75
N ASN A 125 4.56 0.49 38.54
CA ASN A 125 4.66 1.90 38.21
C ASN A 125 3.28 2.46 37.88
N LYS A 126 2.75 3.31 38.76
CA LYS A 126 1.45 3.98 38.69
C LYS A 126 1.18 4.84 37.43
N THR A 127 2.06 4.85 36.47
CA THR A 127 1.88 5.54 35.20
C THR A 127 1.88 4.51 34.06
N HIS A 128 0.71 4.14 33.69
CA HIS A 128 0.42 3.22 32.62
C HIS A 128 1.04 3.69 31.30
N LYS A 129 1.88 2.88 30.61
CA LYS A 129 2.42 3.24 29.27
C LYS A 129 1.32 3.67 28.30
N PHE A 130 0.20 2.97 28.32
CA PHE A 130 -0.98 3.27 27.53
C PHE A 130 -1.61 4.63 27.86
N LEU A 131 -1.85 4.93 29.16
CA LEU A 131 -2.37 6.23 29.57
C LEU A 131 -1.38 7.36 29.24
N LYS A 132 -0.09 7.10 29.37
CA LYS A 132 0.96 8.05 29.02
C LYS A 132 1.03 8.32 27.52
N SER A 133 0.77 7.31 26.67
CA SER A 133 0.67 7.51 25.22
C SER A 133 -0.54 8.37 24.86
N ILE A 134 -1.68 8.17 25.52
CA ILE A 134 -2.88 9.00 25.34
C ILE A 134 -2.68 10.42 25.90
N GLU A 135 -2.08 10.54 27.09
CA GLU A 135 -1.76 11.83 27.71
C GLU A 135 -0.82 12.65 26.82
N ASN A 136 0.20 12.00 26.25
CA ASN A 136 1.11 12.62 25.30
C ASN A 136 0.40 13.15 24.04
N LEU A 137 -0.64 12.50 23.54
CA LEU A 137 -1.45 13.00 22.43
C LEU A 137 -2.26 14.25 22.80
N GLY A 138 -2.78 14.30 24.03
CA GLY A 138 -3.59 15.43 24.52
C GLY A 138 -2.78 16.66 24.89
N LEU A 139 -1.50 16.49 25.25
CA LEU A 139 -0.60 17.55 25.69
C LEU A 139 0.35 18.06 24.60
N LYS A 140 0.56 17.27 23.55
CA LYS A 140 1.43 17.64 22.44
C LYS A 140 0.64 18.49 21.44
N SER A 141 1.08 19.74 21.27
CA SER A 141 0.65 20.50 20.11
C SER A 141 1.03 19.71 18.84
N ALA A 142 0.20 19.83 17.80
CA ALA A 142 0.39 19.15 16.52
C ALA A 142 1.74 19.40 15.81
N ASN A 143 2.67 20.07 16.45
CA ASN A 143 4.02 20.40 15.97
C ASN A 143 5.08 19.33 16.32
N GLU A 144 4.78 18.29 17.11
CA GLU A 144 5.74 17.23 17.35
C GLU A 144 5.66 16.16 16.26
N GLU A 145 6.71 16.08 15.53
CA GLU A 145 6.94 15.59 14.16
C GLU A 145 6.59 14.13 13.85
N ASP A 146 6.58 13.20 14.82
CA ASP A 146 6.52 11.77 14.52
C ASP A 146 5.11 11.28 14.16
N ALA A 147 4.05 11.88 14.68
CA ALA A 147 2.67 11.50 14.38
C ALA A 147 2.13 12.12 13.07
N LYS A 148 2.70 13.24 12.63
CA LYS A 148 2.35 13.90 11.37
C LYS A 148 2.98 13.24 10.13
N ARG A 149 4.12 12.57 10.30
CA ARG A 149 4.92 12.06 9.18
C ARG A 149 4.58 10.62 8.76
N GLU A 150 3.86 9.86 9.60
CA GLU A 150 3.48 8.49 9.24
C GLU A 150 2.38 8.43 8.15
N ASN A 151 1.61 9.53 7.94
CA ASN A 151 0.54 9.57 6.95
C ASN A 151 0.38 10.98 6.35
N ALA A 152 1.06 11.27 5.24
CA ALA A 152 1.00 12.56 4.53
C ALA A 152 -0.41 12.98 4.05
N ASN A 153 -1.36 12.06 4.02
CA ASN A 153 -2.73 12.25 3.55
C ASN A 153 -3.75 12.48 4.68
N ILE A 154 -3.32 12.65 5.94
CA ILE A 154 -4.19 12.93 7.10
C ILE A 154 -3.97 14.35 7.59
N ASP A 155 -5.04 15.14 7.75
CA ASP A 155 -5.00 16.39 8.49
C ASP A 155 -5.11 16.12 10.00
N GLY A 156 -3.98 15.91 10.66
CA GLY A 156 -3.89 15.62 12.08
C GLY A 156 -4.33 16.78 13.00
N ASN A 157 -4.50 17.99 12.48
CA ASN A 157 -4.91 19.17 13.25
C ASN A 157 -6.44 19.32 13.31
N SER A 158 -7.18 18.64 12.44
CA SER A 158 -8.63 18.67 12.47
C SER A 158 -9.18 17.81 13.63
N PRO A 159 -10.39 18.07 14.14
CA PRO A 159 -11.01 17.24 15.19
C PRO A 159 -11.08 15.76 14.80
N MET A 160 -11.39 15.46 13.54
CA MET A 160 -11.46 14.08 13.06
C MET A 160 -10.08 13.45 12.85
N GLY A 161 -9.10 14.23 12.40
CA GLY A 161 -7.71 13.80 12.33
C GLY A 161 -7.15 13.46 13.72
N THR A 162 -7.43 14.29 14.72
CA THR A 162 -7.10 14.01 16.13
C THR A 162 -7.76 12.71 16.61
N MET A 163 -9.04 12.47 16.28
CA MET A 163 -9.74 11.22 16.61
C MET A 163 -9.06 10.01 15.97
N LEU A 164 -8.63 10.10 14.71
CA LEU A 164 -7.87 9.05 14.04
C LEU A 164 -6.53 8.77 14.73
N GLN A 165 -5.82 9.81 15.18
CA GLN A 165 -4.57 9.67 15.93
C GLN A 165 -4.78 8.95 17.27
N TYR A 166 -5.85 9.29 18.01
CA TYR A 166 -6.23 8.55 19.22
C TYR A 166 -6.52 7.08 18.91
N GLY A 167 -7.32 6.81 17.88
CA GLY A 167 -7.64 5.46 17.44
C GLY A 167 -6.39 4.66 17.05
N GLY A 168 -5.50 5.25 16.25
CA GLY A 168 -4.24 4.66 15.83
C GLY A 168 -3.33 4.33 17.02
N THR A 169 -3.13 5.27 17.95
CA THR A 169 -2.29 5.05 19.13
C THR A 169 -2.85 3.95 20.03
N VAL A 170 -4.15 3.94 20.28
CA VAL A 170 -4.81 2.89 21.08
C VAL A 170 -4.64 1.53 20.41
N SER A 171 -4.84 1.45 19.10
CA SER A 171 -4.70 0.22 18.34
C SER A 171 -3.26 -0.30 18.31
N LYS A 172 -2.26 0.57 18.16
CA LYS A 172 -0.82 0.26 18.22
C LYS A 172 -0.43 -0.36 19.57
N GLU A 173 -0.81 0.27 20.67
CA GLU A 173 -0.53 -0.24 22.02
C GLU A 173 -1.27 -1.55 22.30
N PHE A 174 -2.50 -1.68 21.80
CA PHE A 174 -3.25 -2.94 21.86
C PHE A 174 -2.54 -4.06 21.08
N ALA A 175 -2.06 -3.76 19.87
CA ALA A 175 -1.34 -4.73 19.05
C ALA A 175 -0.06 -5.20 19.75
N LYS A 176 0.75 -4.30 20.31
CA LYS A 176 1.97 -4.63 21.07
C LYS A 176 1.67 -5.47 22.30
N ALA A 177 0.61 -5.14 23.04
CA ALA A 177 0.31 -5.77 24.32
C ALA A 177 -0.42 -7.11 24.20
N TYR A 178 -1.22 -7.32 23.13
CA TYR A 178 -2.17 -8.44 23.04
C TYR A 178 -2.05 -9.30 21.79
N LEU A 179 -1.61 -8.73 20.66
CA LEU A 179 -1.71 -9.41 19.38
C LEU A 179 -0.38 -9.98 18.90
N MET A 180 0.74 -9.41 19.30
CA MET A 180 2.06 -9.88 18.89
C MET A 180 2.88 -10.43 20.07
N LYS A 181 3.86 -11.25 19.75
CA LYS A 181 4.84 -11.71 20.74
C LYS A 181 5.67 -10.56 21.27
N LYS A 182 6.06 -10.66 22.54
CA LYS A 182 6.85 -9.65 23.24
C LYS A 182 8.17 -9.35 22.54
N GLU A 183 8.84 -10.37 22.02
CA GLU A 183 10.11 -10.22 21.28
C GLU A 183 9.99 -9.33 20.05
N TYR A 184 8.86 -9.37 19.31
CA TYR A 184 8.64 -8.51 18.15
C TYR A 184 8.37 -7.06 18.57
N ALA A 185 7.59 -6.85 19.63
CA ALA A 185 7.35 -5.53 20.18
C ALA A 185 8.65 -4.90 20.70
N GLU A 186 9.48 -5.67 21.40
CA GLU A 186 10.80 -5.22 21.88
C GLU A 186 11.77 -4.89 20.72
N ALA A 187 11.83 -5.76 19.72
CA ALA A 187 12.65 -5.53 18.52
C ALA A 187 12.21 -4.29 17.72
N HIS A 188 10.90 -4.02 17.69
CA HIS A 188 10.37 -2.76 17.13
C HIS A 188 10.76 -1.57 18.00
N ASP A 189 10.51 -1.61 19.32
CA ASP A 189 10.73 -0.49 20.21
C ASP A 189 12.21 -0.11 20.34
N ASN A 190 13.10 -1.12 20.32
CA ASN A 190 14.56 -0.90 20.38
C ASN A 190 15.17 -0.51 19.02
N GLY A 191 14.42 -0.57 17.92
CA GLY A 191 14.85 -0.17 16.58
C GLY A 191 15.69 -1.20 15.83
N THR A 192 15.65 -2.49 16.19
CA THR A 192 16.22 -3.57 15.37
C THR A 192 15.42 -3.77 14.10
N ILE A 193 14.09 -3.70 14.22
CA ILE A 193 13.14 -3.74 13.12
C ILE A 193 12.12 -2.61 13.25
N HIS A 194 11.37 -2.38 12.18
CA HIS A 194 10.17 -1.54 12.20
C HIS A 194 9.00 -2.31 11.59
N ILE A 195 8.00 -2.61 12.41
CA ILE A 195 6.75 -3.21 11.96
C ILE A 195 5.84 -2.07 11.50
N HIS A 196 5.50 -2.05 10.21
CA HIS A 196 4.68 -0.99 9.64
C HIS A 196 3.19 -1.19 9.94
N ASP A 197 2.45 -0.08 10.00
CA ASP A 197 0.99 -0.04 10.12
C ASP A 197 0.46 -0.90 11.27
N MET A 198 1.11 -0.84 12.43
CA MET A 198 0.68 -1.59 13.62
C MET A 198 -0.69 -1.15 14.13
N ASP A 199 -1.07 0.08 13.88
CA ASP A 199 -2.39 0.63 14.19
C ASP A 199 -3.52 -0.08 13.43
N PHE A 200 -3.22 -0.66 12.27
CA PHE A 200 -4.16 -1.46 11.48
C PHE A 200 -4.05 -2.98 11.70
N LEU A 201 -3.09 -3.45 12.49
CA LEU A 201 -2.87 -4.88 12.72
C LEU A 201 -4.11 -5.57 13.29
N ALA A 202 -4.75 -4.97 14.29
CA ALA A 202 -5.97 -5.50 14.92
C ALA A 202 -7.15 -5.61 13.96
N MET A 203 -7.25 -4.71 12.99
CA MET A 203 -8.30 -4.69 11.97
C MET A 203 -8.09 -5.77 10.92
N GLY A 204 -6.85 -6.22 10.71
CA GLY A 204 -6.50 -7.26 9.74
C GLY A 204 -6.61 -6.78 8.29
N THR A 205 -6.47 -5.47 8.04
CA THR A 205 -6.53 -4.87 6.71
C THR A 205 -5.23 -5.11 5.92
N THR A 206 -5.30 -4.94 4.60
CA THR A 206 -4.13 -5.01 3.70
C THR A 206 -3.46 -3.65 3.56
N THR A 207 -2.15 -3.65 3.22
CA THR A 207 -1.40 -2.42 2.97
C THR A 207 -1.82 -1.77 1.66
N CYS A 208 -1.82 -2.50 0.55
CA CYS A 208 -2.14 -1.92 -0.76
C CYS A 208 -2.82 -2.94 -1.69
N CYS A 209 -3.45 -2.42 -2.76
CA CYS A 209 -4.13 -3.23 -3.75
C CYS A 209 -4.07 -2.59 -5.14
N GLN A 210 -3.98 -3.42 -6.18
CA GLN A 210 -4.14 -3.02 -7.59
C GLN A 210 -5.55 -3.30 -8.05
N ILE A 211 -6.29 -2.25 -8.38
CA ILE A 211 -7.72 -2.29 -8.65
C ILE A 211 -7.99 -2.44 -10.15
N ASP A 212 -8.60 -3.53 -10.56
CA ASP A 212 -9.14 -3.70 -11.90
C ASP A 212 -10.50 -3.01 -12.02
N LEU A 213 -10.51 -1.79 -12.58
CA LEU A 213 -11.74 -1.04 -12.79
C LEU A 213 -12.65 -1.69 -13.85
N SER A 214 -12.09 -2.41 -14.83
CA SER A 214 -12.88 -3.01 -15.90
C SER A 214 -13.89 -4.02 -15.37
N LYS A 215 -13.48 -4.80 -14.36
CA LYS A 215 -14.34 -5.76 -13.67
C LYS A 215 -15.54 -5.08 -12.98
N LEU A 216 -15.28 -3.98 -12.26
CA LEU A 216 -16.30 -3.22 -11.53
C LEU A 216 -17.24 -2.47 -12.50
N PHE A 217 -16.70 -1.90 -13.56
CA PHE A 217 -17.48 -1.14 -14.54
C PHE A 217 -18.37 -1.99 -15.44
N LYS A 218 -18.03 -3.27 -15.62
CA LYS A 218 -18.81 -4.18 -16.45
C LYS A 218 -20.22 -4.38 -15.93
N ASN A 219 -20.37 -4.59 -14.63
CA ASN A 219 -21.65 -4.91 -14.00
C ASN A 219 -22.15 -3.81 -13.06
N GLY A 220 -21.32 -2.83 -12.71
CA GLY A 220 -21.56 -1.93 -11.58
C GLY A 220 -21.15 -2.56 -10.25
N PHE A 221 -21.36 -1.85 -9.15
CA PHE A 221 -20.93 -2.28 -7.81
C PHE A 221 -21.77 -1.64 -6.71
N ASP A 222 -21.75 -2.22 -5.51
CA ASP A 222 -22.41 -1.69 -4.31
C ASP A 222 -21.38 -1.09 -3.34
N THR A 223 -21.60 0.13 -2.90
CA THR A 223 -20.75 0.82 -1.90
C THR A 223 -21.20 0.56 -0.45
N GLY A 224 -22.22 -0.26 -0.23
CA GLY A 224 -22.87 -0.47 1.06
C GLY A 224 -24.02 0.51 1.35
N HIS A 225 -24.17 1.57 0.56
CA HIS A 225 -25.22 2.57 0.66
C HIS A 225 -26.13 2.65 -0.59
N GLY A 226 -25.86 1.82 -1.56
CA GLY A 226 -26.62 1.72 -2.81
C GLY A 226 -25.79 1.19 -3.97
N TYR A 227 -26.49 0.63 -4.94
CA TYR A 227 -25.89 0.05 -6.13
C TYR A 227 -25.61 1.11 -7.19
N VAL A 228 -24.41 1.12 -7.70
CA VAL A 228 -23.91 2.01 -8.75
C VAL A 228 -23.92 1.27 -10.08
N ARG A 229 -24.72 1.74 -11.03
CA ARG A 229 -24.82 1.15 -12.36
C ARG A 229 -23.53 1.31 -13.19
N PRO A 230 -23.32 0.49 -14.24
CA PRO A 230 -22.20 0.65 -15.17
C PRO A 230 -22.13 2.05 -15.78
N PRO A 231 -20.90 2.63 -15.94
CA PRO A 231 -20.74 3.98 -16.49
C PRO A 231 -21.10 4.06 -17.98
N GLN A 232 -21.64 5.21 -18.41
CA GLN A 232 -22.18 5.38 -19.75
C GLN A 232 -21.41 6.43 -20.59
N ASP A 233 -20.56 7.25 -19.98
CA ASP A 233 -19.73 8.25 -20.64
C ASP A 233 -18.44 8.50 -19.82
N ILE A 234 -17.46 9.18 -20.42
CA ILE A 234 -16.15 9.41 -19.79
C ILE A 234 -16.24 10.12 -18.43
N SER A 235 -17.18 11.02 -18.25
CA SER A 235 -17.40 11.73 -16.98
C SER A 235 -17.82 10.76 -15.89
N THR A 236 -18.75 9.84 -16.19
CA THR A 236 -19.18 8.81 -15.25
C THR A 236 -18.08 7.78 -14.99
N TYR A 237 -17.28 7.39 -16.01
CA TYR A 237 -16.10 6.53 -15.80
C TYR A 237 -15.12 7.14 -14.79
N ALA A 238 -14.75 8.40 -14.96
CA ALA A 238 -13.83 9.11 -14.06
C ALA A 238 -14.43 9.28 -12.64
N SER A 239 -15.70 9.63 -12.54
CA SER A 239 -16.39 9.76 -11.24
C SER A 239 -16.47 8.43 -10.49
N LEU A 240 -16.80 7.34 -11.19
CA LEU A 240 -16.88 6.02 -10.56
C LEU A 240 -15.49 5.49 -10.17
N ALA A 241 -14.44 5.80 -10.91
CA ALA A 241 -13.07 5.49 -10.50
C ALA A 241 -12.71 6.15 -9.15
N CYS A 242 -13.09 7.42 -8.94
CA CYS A 242 -12.93 8.09 -7.64
C CYS A 242 -13.75 7.40 -6.54
N ILE A 243 -15.00 7.04 -6.81
CA ILE A 243 -15.87 6.36 -5.83
C ILE A 243 -15.30 4.99 -5.44
N VAL A 244 -14.76 4.22 -6.40
CA VAL A 244 -14.09 2.94 -6.14
C VAL A 244 -12.92 3.13 -5.17
N ILE A 245 -12.03 4.09 -5.46
CA ILE A 245 -10.87 4.38 -4.61
C ILE A 245 -11.33 4.79 -3.20
N GLN A 246 -12.33 5.66 -3.08
CA GLN A 246 -12.84 6.13 -1.80
C GLN A 246 -13.54 5.04 -0.99
N ALA A 247 -14.34 4.20 -1.64
CA ALA A 247 -15.01 3.08 -0.98
C ALA A 247 -13.99 2.04 -0.50
N ASN A 248 -13.02 1.69 -1.35
CA ASN A 248 -11.99 0.71 -1.03
C ASN A 248 -11.05 1.17 0.10
N GLN A 249 -10.85 2.48 0.28
CA GLN A 249 -10.01 3.01 1.36
C GLN A 249 -10.52 2.65 2.76
N ASN A 250 -11.81 2.32 2.92
CA ASN A 250 -12.35 1.91 4.21
C ASN A 250 -11.95 0.47 4.56
N ASP A 251 -11.60 -0.35 3.58
CA ASP A 251 -11.29 -1.76 3.73
C ASP A 251 -9.77 -2.06 3.71
N GLN A 252 -8.93 -1.11 3.32
CA GLN A 252 -7.46 -1.21 3.36
C GLN A 252 -6.82 0.05 3.94
N HIS A 253 -5.56 0.00 4.36
CA HIS A 253 -4.94 1.15 5.04
C HIS A 253 -3.93 1.94 4.19
N GLY A 254 -3.23 1.33 3.25
CA GLY A 254 -2.19 2.00 2.45
C GLY A 254 -2.63 2.42 1.06
N GLY A 255 -1.69 2.37 0.12
CA GLY A 255 -1.87 2.87 -1.23
C GLY A 255 -2.77 1.99 -2.09
N GLN A 256 -3.58 2.63 -2.91
CA GLN A 256 -4.46 2.00 -3.88
C GLN A 256 -3.98 2.38 -5.28
N ALA A 257 -3.88 1.43 -6.19
CA ALA A 257 -3.41 1.68 -7.54
C ALA A 257 -4.43 1.28 -8.60
N ILE A 258 -4.54 2.10 -9.62
CA ILE A 258 -5.17 1.74 -10.89
C ILE A 258 -4.03 1.36 -11.85
N PRO A 259 -3.88 0.08 -12.23
CA PRO A 259 -2.70 -0.39 -12.98
C PRO A 259 -2.70 -0.04 -14.46
N ALA A 260 -3.84 0.40 -15.03
CA ALA A 260 -3.98 0.71 -16.44
C ALA A 260 -5.13 1.71 -16.68
N LEU A 261 -4.96 2.94 -16.22
CA LEU A 261 -6.00 3.98 -16.27
C LEU A 261 -6.49 4.24 -17.70
N ASP A 262 -5.57 4.31 -18.65
CA ASP A 262 -5.82 4.52 -20.06
C ASP A 262 -6.74 3.44 -20.64
N TYR A 263 -6.40 2.16 -20.47
CA TYR A 263 -7.22 1.03 -20.93
C TYR A 263 -8.60 0.99 -20.27
N TYR A 264 -8.68 1.30 -18.98
CA TYR A 264 -9.96 1.21 -18.26
C TYR A 264 -10.91 2.35 -18.58
N LEU A 265 -10.40 3.53 -18.97
CA LEU A 265 -11.23 4.68 -19.29
C LEU A 265 -11.49 4.83 -20.81
N ALA A 266 -10.69 4.20 -21.67
CA ALA A 266 -10.87 4.23 -23.13
C ALA A 266 -12.30 3.90 -23.58
N PRO A 267 -12.99 2.86 -23.02
CA PRO A 267 -14.39 2.59 -23.38
C PRO A 267 -15.35 3.74 -23.04
N GLY A 268 -15.02 4.55 -22.04
CA GLY A 268 -15.77 5.77 -21.69
C GLY A 268 -15.65 6.88 -22.74
N VAL A 269 -14.46 7.02 -23.32
CA VAL A 269 -14.21 7.94 -24.44
C VAL A 269 -15.03 7.53 -25.66
N LEU A 270 -14.98 6.26 -26.05
CA LEU A 270 -15.74 5.72 -27.19
C LEU A 270 -17.27 5.90 -27.01
N LYS A 271 -17.79 5.59 -25.81
CA LYS A 271 -19.22 5.80 -25.52
C LYS A 271 -19.61 7.27 -25.60
N THR A 272 -18.75 8.16 -25.11
CA THR A 272 -18.96 9.62 -25.22
C THR A 272 -18.95 10.08 -26.66
N PHE A 273 -17.98 9.61 -27.44
CA PHE A 273 -17.92 9.91 -28.88
C PHE A 273 -19.19 9.48 -29.63
N LYS A 274 -19.61 8.24 -29.47
CA LYS A 274 -20.85 7.74 -30.08
C LYS A 274 -22.05 8.59 -29.72
N LYS A 275 -22.19 8.98 -28.46
CA LYS A 275 -23.26 9.87 -27.99
C LYS A 275 -23.19 11.24 -28.65
N GLN A 276 -22.01 11.85 -28.71
CA GLN A 276 -21.81 13.15 -29.31
C GLN A 276 -22.01 13.09 -30.84
N PHE A 277 -21.54 12.04 -31.50
CA PHE A 277 -21.67 11.88 -32.94
C PHE A 277 -23.12 11.74 -33.37
N LYS A 278 -23.90 10.88 -32.66
CA LYS A 278 -25.35 10.76 -32.88
C LYS A 278 -26.07 12.09 -32.72
N GLN A 279 -25.75 12.84 -31.67
CA GLN A 279 -26.38 14.12 -31.39
C GLN A 279 -26.03 15.17 -32.47
N THR A 280 -24.75 15.26 -32.82
CA THR A 280 -24.33 16.27 -33.83
C THR A 280 -24.85 15.99 -35.22
N ILE A 281 -24.90 14.71 -35.63
CA ILE A 281 -25.53 14.31 -36.90
C ILE A 281 -27.02 14.69 -36.90
N TYR A 282 -27.74 14.35 -35.84
CA TYR A 282 -29.14 14.70 -35.71
C TYR A 282 -29.35 16.21 -35.80
N ASP A 283 -28.63 16.99 -34.98
CA ASP A 283 -28.74 18.43 -34.92
C ASP A 283 -28.51 19.09 -36.29
N PHE A 284 -27.46 18.70 -37.03
CA PHE A 284 -27.16 19.29 -38.34
C PHE A 284 -28.14 18.86 -39.42
N LEU A 285 -28.60 17.59 -39.44
CA LEU A 285 -29.61 17.12 -40.38
C LEU A 285 -30.97 17.75 -40.13
N ASP A 286 -31.33 18.04 -38.88
CA ASP A 286 -32.57 18.71 -38.50
C ASP A 286 -32.54 20.18 -38.92
N LEU A 287 -31.46 20.90 -38.60
CA LEU A 287 -31.26 22.31 -38.98
C LEU A 287 -31.34 22.54 -40.48
N GLU A 288 -30.81 21.60 -41.27
CA GLU A 288 -30.82 21.67 -42.75
C GLU A 288 -32.08 21.03 -43.39
N GLY A 289 -33.02 20.53 -42.56
CA GLY A 289 -34.29 19.94 -43.02
C GLY A 289 -34.18 18.58 -43.72
N PHE A 290 -33.11 17.82 -43.48
CA PHE A 290 -32.88 16.51 -44.09
C PHE A 290 -33.49 15.34 -43.34
N ILE A 291 -33.92 15.51 -42.08
CA ILE A 291 -34.50 14.42 -41.25
C ILE A 291 -35.64 13.67 -41.98
N PRO A 292 -36.61 14.30 -42.69
CA PRO A 292 -37.69 13.58 -43.36
C PRO A 292 -37.24 12.67 -44.51
N VAL A 293 -36.06 12.94 -45.09
CA VAL A 293 -35.54 12.22 -46.28
C VAL A 293 -34.46 11.19 -45.98
N ILE A 294 -33.91 11.22 -44.79
CA ILE A 294 -32.84 10.31 -44.33
C ILE A 294 -33.34 9.36 -43.25
N ASN A 295 -32.96 8.09 -43.36
CA ASN A 295 -33.24 7.11 -42.32
C ASN A 295 -32.24 7.27 -41.17
N ILE A 296 -32.52 8.21 -40.24
CA ILE A 296 -31.66 8.51 -39.10
C ILE A 296 -31.48 7.32 -38.16
N ASP A 297 -32.50 6.50 -37.97
CA ASP A 297 -32.40 5.29 -37.12
C ASP A 297 -31.40 4.29 -37.65
N ARG A 298 -31.22 4.20 -38.96
CA ARG A 298 -30.22 3.33 -39.57
C ARG A 298 -28.81 3.89 -39.31
N ILE A 299 -28.62 5.18 -39.43
CA ILE A 299 -27.32 5.85 -39.15
C ILE A 299 -26.96 5.67 -37.70
N ILE A 300 -27.90 5.87 -36.78
CA ILE A 300 -27.69 5.66 -35.34
C ILE A 300 -27.23 4.22 -35.06
N ARG A 301 -27.84 3.23 -35.68
CA ARG A 301 -27.42 1.83 -35.52
C ARG A 301 -26.04 1.52 -36.08
N GLU A 302 -25.61 2.19 -37.13
CA GLU A 302 -24.24 2.04 -37.65
C GLU A 302 -23.23 2.73 -36.71
N ILE A 303 -23.55 3.90 -36.17
CA ILE A 303 -22.70 4.55 -35.15
C ILE A 303 -22.56 3.66 -33.91
N ASP A 304 -23.59 2.90 -33.52
CA ASP A 304 -23.49 1.96 -32.40
C ASP A 304 -22.47 0.84 -32.62
N LYS A 305 -22.22 0.46 -33.87
CA LYS A 305 -21.23 -0.58 -34.23
C LYS A 305 -19.80 -0.08 -34.32
N VAL A 306 -19.60 1.24 -34.38
CA VAL A 306 -18.25 1.83 -34.40
C VAL A 306 -17.45 1.35 -33.19
N ASP A 307 -16.22 0.93 -33.38
CA ASP A 307 -15.31 0.39 -32.35
C ASP A 307 -14.13 1.30 -32.01
N SER A 308 -13.97 2.41 -32.78
CA SER A 308 -12.96 3.45 -32.51
C SER A 308 -13.50 4.87 -32.79
N ILE A 309 -12.91 5.86 -32.15
CA ILE A 309 -13.16 7.28 -32.45
C ILE A 309 -12.47 7.73 -33.75
N GLU A 310 -11.45 7.02 -34.22
CA GLU A 310 -10.89 7.20 -35.56
C GLU A 310 -11.69 6.36 -36.54
N LEU A 311 -12.52 7.03 -37.31
CA LEU A 311 -13.32 6.37 -38.35
C LEU A 311 -13.19 7.11 -39.70
N ASN A 312 -13.37 6.38 -40.78
CA ASN A 312 -13.46 6.95 -42.08
C ASN A 312 -14.90 7.37 -42.34
N VAL A 313 -15.14 8.70 -42.49
CA VAL A 313 -16.49 9.25 -42.76
C VAL A 313 -17.05 8.72 -44.06
N GLU A 314 -16.22 8.33 -45.03
CA GLU A 314 -16.64 7.67 -46.29
C GLU A 314 -17.46 6.39 -46.06
N ASP A 315 -17.28 5.72 -44.96
CA ASP A 315 -18.09 4.49 -44.61
C ASP A 315 -19.57 4.86 -44.41
N PHE A 316 -19.89 6.14 -44.24
CA PHE A 316 -21.26 6.66 -44.17
C PHE A 316 -21.77 7.25 -45.51
N SER A 317 -20.97 7.19 -46.58
CA SER A 317 -21.30 7.81 -47.88
C SER A 317 -22.62 7.26 -48.49
N ASP A 318 -22.92 6.00 -48.29
CA ASP A 318 -24.18 5.38 -48.76
C ASP A 318 -25.44 6.05 -48.19
N TYR A 319 -25.31 6.65 -46.97
CA TYR A 319 -26.40 7.38 -46.32
C TYR A 319 -26.58 8.82 -46.89
N ALA A 320 -25.56 9.35 -47.55
CA ALA A 320 -25.59 10.65 -48.15
C ALA A 320 -26.44 10.69 -49.44
N LYS A 321 -26.85 9.53 -49.97
CA LYS A 321 -27.67 9.39 -51.19
C LYS A 321 -27.15 10.25 -52.39
N GLY A 322 -25.82 10.36 -52.49
CA GLY A 322 -25.16 11.19 -53.50
C GLY A 322 -25.21 12.70 -53.27
N SER A 323 -25.70 13.16 -52.15
CA SER A 323 -25.71 14.60 -51.79
C SER A 323 -24.39 14.99 -51.18
N SER A 324 -23.64 15.89 -51.84
CA SER A 324 -22.40 16.49 -51.31
C SER A 324 -22.64 17.26 -50.01
N ARG A 325 -23.82 17.87 -49.86
CA ARG A 325 -24.18 18.61 -48.64
C ARG A 325 -24.37 17.69 -47.44
N ILE A 326 -24.98 16.54 -47.63
CA ILE A 326 -25.15 15.56 -46.57
C ILE A 326 -23.80 14.96 -46.19
N HIS A 327 -22.92 14.71 -47.15
CA HIS A 327 -21.54 14.25 -46.86
C HIS A 327 -20.79 15.30 -46.04
N GLU A 328 -20.84 16.56 -46.39
CA GLU A 328 -20.26 17.67 -45.61
C GLU A 328 -20.82 17.75 -44.18
N ILE A 329 -22.11 17.42 -43.99
CA ILE A 329 -22.73 17.33 -42.66
C ILE A 329 -22.11 16.18 -41.85
N PHE A 330 -21.87 15.01 -42.45
CA PHE A 330 -21.20 13.91 -41.74
C PHE A 330 -19.79 14.27 -41.32
N GLU A 331 -18.97 14.88 -42.20
CA GLU A 331 -17.62 15.34 -41.89
C GLU A 331 -17.63 16.34 -40.72
N LYS A 332 -18.46 17.39 -40.81
CA LYS A 332 -18.59 18.39 -39.75
C LYS A 332 -19.13 17.83 -38.44
N SER A 333 -20.04 16.85 -38.52
CA SER A 333 -20.58 16.18 -37.35
C SER A 333 -19.51 15.35 -36.65
N TYR A 334 -18.67 14.65 -37.42
CA TYR A 334 -17.54 13.90 -36.93
C TYR A 334 -16.52 14.77 -36.22
N GLU A 335 -16.05 15.84 -36.92
CA GLU A 335 -15.11 16.80 -36.33
C GLU A 335 -15.67 17.40 -35.01
N LYS A 336 -16.94 17.77 -35.03
CA LYS A 336 -17.60 18.40 -33.88
C LYS A 336 -17.78 17.40 -32.72
N ALA A 337 -18.06 16.13 -33.03
CA ALA A 337 -18.14 15.05 -32.04
C ALA A 337 -16.78 14.80 -31.41
N LEU A 338 -15.69 14.76 -32.17
CA LEU A 338 -14.34 14.63 -31.64
C LEU A 338 -13.99 15.78 -30.70
N GLN A 339 -14.21 17.04 -31.12
CA GLN A 339 -13.95 18.21 -30.29
C GLN A 339 -14.73 18.17 -28.95
N LYS A 340 -16.01 17.77 -28.99
CA LYS A 340 -16.84 17.64 -27.80
C LYS A 340 -16.35 16.51 -26.90
N THR A 341 -15.90 15.39 -27.49
CA THR A 341 -15.36 14.24 -26.77
C THR A 341 -14.04 14.58 -26.10
N GLU A 342 -13.12 15.22 -26.81
CA GLU A 342 -11.84 15.69 -26.26
C GLU A 342 -12.06 16.65 -25.07
N ARG A 343 -12.97 17.62 -25.24
CA ARG A 343 -13.33 18.54 -24.14
C ARG A 343 -13.93 17.80 -22.94
N ALA A 344 -14.83 16.86 -23.17
CA ALA A 344 -15.45 16.06 -22.10
C ALA A 344 -14.41 15.21 -21.38
N THR A 345 -13.46 14.61 -22.11
CA THR A 345 -12.37 13.81 -21.55
C THR A 345 -11.43 14.67 -20.71
N GLN A 346 -11.09 15.88 -21.22
CA GLN A 346 -10.26 16.82 -20.47
C GLN A 346 -10.92 17.25 -19.16
N GLN A 347 -12.22 17.58 -19.17
CA GLN A 347 -12.97 17.93 -17.97
C GLN A 347 -13.11 16.75 -16.99
N ALA A 348 -13.26 15.53 -17.50
CA ALA A 348 -13.33 14.33 -16.69
C ALA A 348 -12.00 14.05 -15.96
N MET A 349 -10.86 14.21 -16.63
CA MET A 349 -9.53 14.03 -16.03
C MET A 349 -9.21 15.12 -15.01
N GLU A 350 -9.56 16.36 -15.30
CA GLU A 350 -9.44 17.47 -14.34
C GLU A 350 -10.27 17.19 -13.07
N ALA A 351 -11.53 16.79 -13.23
CA ALA A 351 -12.40 16.44 -12.10
C ALA A 351 -11.85 15.22 -11.32
N PHE A 352 -11.27 14.23 -12.00
CA PHE A 352 -10.67 13.06 -11.38
C PHE A 352 -9.53 13.47 -10.44
N ILE A 353 -8.59 14.30 -10.91
CA ILE A 353 -7.47 14.79 -10.11
C ILE A 353 -7.98 15.63 -8.93
N HIS A 354 -8.89 16.58 -9.18
CA HIS A 354 -9.45 17.42 -8.12
C HIS A 354 -10.14 16.59 -7.02
N ASN A 355 -10.95 15.61 -7.41
CA ASN A 355 -11.66 14.75 -6.47
C ASN A 355 -10.70 13.97 -5.56
N LEU A 356 -9.63 13.40 -6.10
CA LEU A 356 -8.65 12.64 -5.32
C LEU A 356 -7.83 13.50 -4.36
N ASN A 357 -7.77 14.81 -4.55
CA ASN A 357 -7.09 15.75 -3.65
C ASN A 357 -8.03 16.46 -2.66
N THR A 358 -9.34 16.46 -2.89
CA THR A 358 -10.29 17.26 -2.10
C THR A 358 -11.38 16.44 -1.42
N MET A 359 -11.71 15.26 -1.93
CA MET A 359 -12.74 14.43 -1.33
C MET A 359 -12.15 13.52 -0.25
N HIS A 360 -12.49 13.84 0.99
CA HIS A 360 -12.10 13.03 2.14
C HIS A 360 -12.93 11.75 2.21
N SER A 361 -12.27 10.65 2.56
CA SER A 361 -12.92 9.42 3.01
C SER A 361 -12.55 9.16 4.47
N ARG A 362 -12.38 7.98 4.91
CA ARG A 362 -11.98 7.55 6.28
C ARG A 362 -12.12 8.65 7.36
N ALA A 363 -13.25 8.64 8.06
CA ALA A 363 -13.62 9.60 9.10
C ALA A 363 -13.64 11.09 8.66
N GLY A 364 -13.66 11.39 7.37
CA GLY A 364 -13.65 12.76 6.86
C GLY A 364 -12.37 13.56 7.10
N ALA A 365 -11.26 12.88 7.40
CA ALA A 365 -9.98 13.52 7.72
C ALA A 365 -8.81 13.06 6.84
N GLN A 366 -9.06 12.16 5.90
CA GLN A 366 -8.01 11.58 5.07
C GLN A 366 -8.42 11.54 3.60
N VAL A 367 -7.60 12.11 2.70
CA VAL A 367 -7.74 11.89 1.26
C VAL A 367 -7.17 10.52 0.88
N PRO A 368 -7.68 9.86 -0.18
CA PRO A 368 -7.18 8.55 -0.58
C PRO A 368 -5.72 8.58 -1.02
N PHE A 369 -4.87 7.73 -0.41
CA PHE A 369 -3.53 7.47 -0.94
C PHE A 369 -3.67 6.65 -2.22
N SER A 370 -3.63 7.31 -3.35
CA SER A 370 -3.94 6.71 -4.66
C SER A 370 -2.78 6.87 -5.65
N SER A 371 -2.66 5.93 -6.57
CA SER A 371 -1.73 5.98 -7.70
C SER A 371 -2.41 5.49 -8.97
N VAL A 372 -1.94 5.97 -10.11
CA VAL A 372 -2.42 5.57 -11.44
C VAL A 372 -1.23 5.26 -12.33
N ASN A 373 -1.32 4.14 -13.04
CA ASN A 373 -0.35 3.75 -14.07
C ASN A 373 -1.02 3.88 -15.44
N PHE A 374 -0.32 4.41 -16.42
CA PHE A 374 -0.84 4.66 -17.77
C PHE A 374 0.31 4.87 -18.76
N GLY A 375 0.03 4.92 -20.06
CA GLY A 375 0.99 5.26 -21.09
C GLY A 375 1.13 4.24 -22.22
N THR A 376 0.62 3.01 -22.06
CA THR A 376 0.83 1.91 -23.01
C THR A 376 -0.35 1.61 -23.92
N ASP A 377 -1.52 2.22 -23.70
CA ASP A 377 -2.64 2.10 -24.63
C ASP A 377 -2.41 2.96 -25.88
N THR A 378 -2.29 2.32 -27.03
CA THR A 378 -2.07 2.97 -28.33
C THR A 378 -3.37 3.22 -29.09
N SER A 379 -4.52 2.83 -28.56
CA SER A 379 -5.81 3.16 -29.16
C SER A 379 -6.06 4.67 -29.14
N PRO A 380 -6.76 5.24 -30.10
CA PRO A 380 -7.08 6.66 -30.11
C PRO A 380 -7.79 7.13 -28.84
N GLU A 381 -8.65 6.28 -28.27
CA GLU A 381 -9.37 6.50 -27.02
C GLU A 381 -8.41 6.55 -25.82
N GLY A 382 -7.52 5.56 -25.71
CA GLY A 382 -6.52 5.50 -24.62
C GLY A 382 -5.52 6.65 -24.73
N ARG A 383 -5.05 6.98 -25.92
CA ARG A 383 -4.22 8.18 -26.18
C ARG A 383 -4.90 9.47 -25.74
N MET A 384 -6.22 9.60 -25.98
CA MET A 384 -6.99 10.75 -25.53
C MET A 384 -7.07 10.84 -24.01
N VAL A 385 -7.21 9.71 -23.30
CA VAL A 385 -7.16 9.64 -21.83
C VAL A 385 -5.79 10.08 -21.32
N ILE A 386 -4.70 9.48 -21.84
CA ILE A 386 -3.31 9.79 -21.45
C ILE A 386 -3.04 11.29 -21.60
N LYS A 387 -3.32 11.85 -22.81
CA LYS A 387 -3.10 13.27 -23.10
C LYS A 387 -3.90 14.16 -22.16
N SER A 388 -5.19 13.88 -21.98
CA SER A 388 -6.06 14.69 -21.13
C SER A 388 -5.65 14.63 -19.65
N PHE A 389 -5.21 13.46 -19.17
CA PHE A 389 -4.71 13.31 -17.80
C PHE A 389 -3.44 14.14 -17.58
N LEU A 390 -2.44 14.01 -18.46
CA LEU A 390 -1.19 14.77 -18.39
C LEU A 390 -1.41 16.28 -18.46
N LEU A 391 -2.29 16.75 -19.34
CA LEU A 391 -2.62 18.18 -19.44
C LEU A 391 -3.36 18.70 -18.20
N SER A 392 -4.17 17.86 -17.55
CA SER A 392 -4.84 18.22 -16.30
C SER A 392 -3.85 18.30 -15.15
N GLU A 393 -2.89 17.38 -15.09
CA GLU A 393 -1.79 17.40 -14.12
C GLU A 393 -0.89 18.63 -14.32
N ASP A 394 -0.56 18.99 -15.59
CA ASP A 394 0.21 20.18 -15.92
C ASP A 394 -0.47 21.48 -15.46
N ARG A 395 -1.80 21.57 -15.57
CA ARG A 395 -2.57 22.72 -15.07
C ARG A 395 -2.53 22.82 -13.54
N GLY A 396 -2.50 21.68 -12.85
CA GLY A 396 -2.57 21.62 -11.40
C GLY A 396 -3.97 21.88 -10.85
N LEU A 397 -4.06 22.09 -9.52
CA LEU A 397 -5.31 22.38 -8.83
C LEU A 397 -5.74 23.85 -9.03
N GLY A 398 -6.84 24.26 -8.41
CA GLY A 398 -7.54 25.52 -8.68
C GLY A 398 -6.72 26.81 -8.64
N LYS A 399 -5.59 26.83 -7.92
CA LYS A 399 -4.62 27.95 -7.91
C LYS A 399 -3.29 27.59 -8.58
N GLY A 400 -3.26 26.49 -9.35
CA GLY A 400 -2.07 25.99 -9.99
C GLY A 400 -1.15 25.17 -9.08
N GLU A 401 -1.63 24.73 -7.92
CA GLU A 401 -0.88 23.84 -7.03
C GLU A 401 -0.60 22.50 -7.69
N THR A 402 0.56 21.92 -7.41
CA THR A 402 0.88 20.54 -7.83
C THR A 402 -0.03 19.55 -7.09
N PRO A 403 -0.77 18.67 -7.78
CA PRO A 403 -1.57 17.64 -7.14
C PRO A 403 -0.65 16.66 -6.37
N ILE A 404 -1.05 16.28 -5.17
CA ILE A 404 -0.32 15.23 -4.41
C ILE A 404 -0.80 13.86 -4.86
N PHE A 405 -2.09 13.73 -5.14
CA PHE A 405 -2.74 12.49 -5.58
C PHE A 405 -3.51 12.69 -6.91
N PRO A 406 -3.61 11.62 -7.68
CA PRO A 406 -2.91 10.34 -7.53
C PRO A 406 -1.41 10.48 -7.82
N VAL A 407 -0.56 9.66 -7.19
CA VAL A 407 0.81 9.50 -7.67
C VAL A 407 0.74 8.94 -9.08
N SER A 408 1.12 9.74 -10.07
CA SER A 408 1.02 9.35 -11.47
C SER A 408 2.31 8.66 -11.95
N ILE A 409 2.14 7.58 -12.70
CA ILE A 409 3.20 6.67 -13.14
C ILE A 409 3.06 6.41 -14.63
N PHE A 410 3.97 6.98 -15.41
CA PHE A 410 4.00 6.77 -16.85
C PHE A 410 4.81 5.50 -17.18
N LYS A 411 4.17 4.54 -17.84
CA LYS A 411 4.80 3.30 -18.29
C LYS A 411 5.56 3.52 -19.57
N VAL A 412 6.88 3.29 -19.55
CA VAL A 412 7.77 3.40 -20.70
C VAL A 412 8.03 2.02 -21.28
N LYS A 413 7.81 1.86 -22.60
CA LYS A 413 7.94 0.59 -23.31
C LYS A 413 8.45 0.80 -24.73
N GLU A 414 9.44 0.02 -25.16
CA GLU A 414 9.92 0.01 -26.54
C GLU A 414 8.82 -0.50 -27.49
N GLY A 415 8.75 0.09 -28.68
CA GLY A 415 7.71 -0.20 -29.67
C GLY A 415 6.35 0.42 -29.34
N VAL A 416 6.20 1.10 -28.20
CA VAL A 416 4.96 1.75 -27.78
C VAL A 416 5.13 3.27 -27.63
N ASN A 417 6.15 3.71 -26.86
CA ASN A 417 6.31 5.14 -26.55
C ASN A 417 7.76 5.60 -26.35
N TYR A 418 8.75 4.71 -26.44
CA TYR A 418 10.13 5.05 -26.14
C TYR A 418 10.89 5.63 -27.33
N ASN A 419 10.77 5.01 -28.53
CA ASN A 419 11.44 5.44 -29.75
C ASN A 419 10.62 6.54 -30.46
N LYS A 420 11.29 7.39 -31.25
CA LYS A 420 10.62 8.51 -31.93
C LYS A 420 9.54 8.08 -32.91
N GLU A 421 9.65 6.88 -33.43
CA GLU A 421 8.71 6.27 -34.38
C GLU A 421 7.55 5.54 -33.68
N ASP A 422 7.62 5.40 -32.36
CA ASP A 422 6.60 4.68 -31.60
C ASP A 422 5.28 5.49 -31.54
N PRO A 423 4.12 4.82 -31.56
CA PRO A 423 2.82 5.48 -31.68
C PRO A 423 2.49 6.46 -30.55
N ASN A 424 3.02 6.26 -29.34
CA ASN A 424 2.80 7.10 -28.18
C ASN A 424 4.04 7.93 -27.78
N TYR A 425 5.02 8.11 -28.67
CA TYR A 425 6.21 8.88 -28.35
C TYR A 425 5.91 10.35 -27.99
N ASP A 426 4.94 10.97 -28.67
CA ASP A 426 4.47 12.32 -28.37
C ASP A 426 3.92 12.43 -26.92
N LEU A 427 3.26 11.39 -26.43
CA LEU A 427 2.75 11.32 -25.07
C LEU A 427 3.87 11.09 -24.03
N PHE A 428 4.91 10.34 -24.38
CA PHE A 428 6.11 10.22 -23.56
C PHE A 428 6.82 11.58 -23.42
N ARG A 429 6.97 12.32 -24.52
CA ARG A 429 7.51 13.69 -24.50
C ARG A 429 6.67 14.60 -23.59
N LEU A 430 5.34 14.54 -23.72
CA LEU A 430 4.42 15.29 -22.86
C LEU A 430 4.59 14.90 -21.39
N ALA A 431 4.71 13.61 -21.08
CA ALA A 431 4.96 13.13 -19.72
C ALA A 431 6.28 13.68 -19.14
N CYS A 432 7.36 13.70 -19.92
CA CYS A 432 8.62 14.33 -19.53
C CYS A 432 8.45 15.84 -19.26
N GLN A 433 7.71 16.54 -20.11
CA GLN A 433 7.42 17.98 -19.95
C GLN A 433 6.62 18.26 -18.67
N VAL A 434 5.61 17.45 -18.37
CA VAL A 434 4.78 17.60 -17.18
C VAL A 434 5.62 17.28 -15.93
N SER A 435 6.37 16.19 -15.94
CA SER A 435 7.22 15.79 -14.81
C SER A 435 8.30 16.84 -14.51
N ALA A 436 8.92 17.42 -15.54
CA ALA A 436 9.89 18.50 -15.40
C ALA A 436 9.33 19.76 -14.71
N LYS A 437 8.01 19.93 -14.67
CA LYS A 437 7.33 21.07 -14.04
C LYS A 437 6.66 20.70 -12.71
N ARG A 438 6.17 19.45 -12.57
CA ARG A 438 5.23 19.06 -11.50
C ARG A 438 5.76 17.97 -10.57
N LEU A 439 6.96 17.42 -10.77
CA LEU A 439 7.53 16.23 -10.09
C LEU A 439 6.87 14.90 -10.50
N PHE A 440 5.73 14.92 -11.13
CA PHE A 440 4.99 13.78 -11.64
C PHE A 440 4.66 13.97 -13.13
N PRO A 441 4.52 12.87 -13.90
CA PRO A 441 4.58 11.47 -13.49
C PRO A 441 6.01 10.96 -13.20
N ASN A 442 6.09 9.91 -12.36
CA ASN A 442 7.26 9.03 -12.31
C ASN A 442 7.25 8.07 -13.51
N PHE A 443 8.37 7.36 -13.73
CA PHE A 443 8.54 6.51 -14.92
C PHE A 443 8.76 5.05 -14.53
N ALA A 444 7.89 4.14 -15.02
CA ALA A 444 8.02 2.71 -14.87
C ALA A 444 8.50 2.09 -16.18
N PHE A 445 9.62 1.39 -16.14
CA PHE A 445 10.22 0.72 -17.31
C PHE A 445 9.73 -0.73 -17.35
N VAL A 446 8.61 -0.92 -18.07
CA VAL A 446 7.87 -2.19 -18.03
C VAL A 446 8.56 -3.31 -18.76
N ASP A 447 9.46 -2.99 -19.66
CA ASP A 447 10.28 -3.94 -20.45
C ASP A 447 11.65 -4.27 -19.82
N ALA A 448 11.91 -3.83 -18.59
CA ALA A 448 13.05 -4.33 -17.82
C ALA A 448 12.95 -5.87 -17.66
N PRO A 449 14.04 -6.64 -17.80
CA PRO A 449 14.00 -8.11 -17.84
C PRO A 449 13.23 -8.76 -16.66
N PHE A 450 13.43 -8.23 -15.46
CA PHE A 450 12.77 -8.72 -14.25
C PHE A 450 11.27 -8.31 -14.16
N ASN A 451 10.81 -7.36 -15.00
CA ASN A 451 9.40 -6.98 -15.13
C ASN A 451 8.66 -7.83 -16.17
N LEU A 452 9.39 -8.40 -17.15
CA LEU A 452 8.82 -9.24 -18.20
C LEU A 452 8.61 -10.71 -17.79
N GLN A 453 9.07 -11.11 -16.63
CA GLN A 453 9.11 -12.51 -16.19
C GLN A 453 7.75 -13.24 -16.31
N TYR A 454 6.65 -12.54 -16.09
CA TYR A 454 5.28 -13.10 -16.14
C TYR A 454 4.38 -12.36 -17.14
N TYR A 455 4.94 -11.43 -17.91
CA TYR A 455 4.18 -10.67 -18.89
C TYR A 455 3.73 -11.55 -20.04
N LYS A 456 2.45 -11.39 -20.42
CA LYS A 456 1.86 -12.01 -21.60
C LYS A 456 1.40 -10.90 -22.53
N GLU A 457 1.88 -10.93 -23.77
CA GLU A 457 1.51 -9.94 -24.78
C GLU A 457 -0.01 -9.92 -24.99
N GLY A 458 -0.59 -8.73 -25.03
CA GLY A 458 -2.03 -8.52 -25.17
C GLY A 458 -2.86 -8.69 -23.90
N ASP A 459 -2.26 -9.10 -22.77
CA ASP A 459 -2.95 -9.18 -21.48
C ASP A 459 -2.42 -8.12 -20.49
N ILE A 460 -3.13 -7.00 -20.44
CA ILE A 460 -2.77 -5.86 -19.57
C ILE A 460 -2.73 -6.23 -18.07
N ASN A 461 -3.45 -7.28 -17.65
CA ASN A 461 -3.45 -7.73 -16.26
C ASN A 461 -2.14 -8.38 -15.83
N THR A 462 -1.27 -8.71 -16.79
CA THR A 462 0.07 -9.26 -16.55
C THR A 462 1.17 -8.23 -16.69
N GLU A 463 0.87 -7.02 -17.17
CA GLU A 463 1.83 -5.92 -17.28
C GLU A 463 2.09 -5.28 -15.93
N ILE A 464 3.37 -5.14 -15.57
CA ILE A 464 3.77 -4.58 -14.28
C ILE A 464 3.14 -3.19 -14.04
N ALA A 465 2.75 -2.95 -12.80
CA ALA A 465 2.32 -1.64 -12.31
C ALA A 465 2.83 -1.45 -10.87
N TYR A 466 3.02 -0.19 -10.50
CA TYR A 466 3.48 0.17 -9.16
C TYR A 466 2.34 0.77 -8.34
N MET A 467 2.37 0.52 -7.02
CA MET A 467 1.38 1.00 -6.05
C MET A 467 2.04 1.99 -5.09
N GLY A 468 1.34 3.08 -4.81
CA GLY A 468 1.86 4.13 -3.94
C GLY A 468 3.20 4.66 -4.47
N CYS A 469 4.23 4.67 -3.61
CA CYS A 469 5.52 5.21 -4.00
C CYS A 469 6.43 4.20 -4.71
N ARG A 470 6.34 2.88 -4.46
CA ARG A 470 7.29 1.90 -5.06
C ARG A 470 6.88 0.43 -4.99
N THR A 471 5.82 0.08 -4.29
CA THR A 471 5.41 -1.32 -4.10
C THR A 471 4.92 -1.92 -5.41
N ARG A 472 5.25 -3.19 -5.65
CA ARG A 472 4.76 -3.96 -6.79
C ARG A 472 4.40 -5.39 -6.40
N VAL A 473 3.54 -6.00 -7.19
CA VAL A 473 3.16 -7.41 -7.06
C VAL A 473 3.40 -8.07 -8.41
N MET A 474 4.04 -9.23 -8.42
CA MET A 474 4.30 -9.97 -9.65
C MET A 474 3.94 -11.45 -9.51
N ALA A 475 4.90 -12.26 -9.00
CA ALA A 475 4.69 -13.70 -8.83
C ALA A 475 3.58 -14.02 -7.85
N ASP A 476 2.87 -15.10 -8.11
CA ASP A 476 1.96 -15.74 -7.16
C ASP A 476 2.30 -17.23 -7.07
N VAL A 477 3.03 -17.60 -6.02
CA VAL A 477 3.42 -19.00 -5.79
C VAL A 477 2.23 -19.90 -5.54
N THR A 478 1.08 -19.33 -5.11
CA THR A 478 -0.16 -20.06 -4.85
C THR A 478 -1.01 -20.27 -6.10
N SER A 479 -0.68 -19.61 -7.21
CA SER A 479 -1.40 -19.67 -8.49
C SER A 479 -0.42 -19.61 -9.67
N PRO A 480 0.49 -20.60 -9.84
CA PRO A 480 1.55 -20.55 -10.85
C PRO A 480 1.03 -20.44 -12.28
N ASP A 481 -0.16 -20.98 -12.55
CA ASP A 481 -0.79 -20.97 -13.89
C ASP A 481 -1.51 -19.64 -14.20
N ASN A 482 -1.76 -18.80 -13.20
CA ASN A 482 -2.48 -17.54 -13.34
C ASN A 482 -1.72 -16.38 -12.68
N GLN A 483 -0.68 -15.93 -13.39
CA GLN A 483 0.18 -14.82 -12.94
C GLN A 483 -0.42 -13.48 -13.38
N VAL A 484 -1.16 -12.84 -12.50
CA VAL A 484 -1.74 -11.49 -12.73
C VAL A 484 -1.27 -10.51 -11.68
N VAL A 485 -1.17 -9.24 -12.03
CA VAL A 485 -0.82 -8.15 -11.11
C VAL A 485 -2.07 -7.48 -10.51
N THR A 486 -3.22 -7.57 -11.20
CA THR A 486 -4.49 -6.97 -10.78
C THR A 486 -5.20 -7.79 -9.71
N GLY A 487 -6.00 -7.13 -8.89
CA GLY A 487 -6.76 -7.76 -7.81
C GLY A 487 -5.89 -8.33 -6.68
N ARG A 488 -4.66 -7.84 -6.53
CA ARG A 488 -3.67 -8.27 -5.54
C ARG A 488 -2.93 -7.07 -4.97
N GLY A 489 -2.23 -7.28 -3.87
CA GLY A 489 -1.43 -6.24 -3.25
C GLY A 489 -0.52 -6.77 -2.15
N ASN A 490 0.07 -5.86 -1.39
CA ASN A 490 0.85 -6.20 -0.21
C ASN A 490 -0.07 -6.31 1.01
N LEU A 491 0.08 -7.38 1.79
CA LEU A 491 -0.67 -7.60 3.02
C LEU A 491 -0.03 -6.87 4.19
N SER A 492 1.29 -7.00 4.32
CA SER A 492 2.06 -6.42 5.41
C SER A 492 3.55 -6.44 5.12
N TRP A 493 4.28 -5.58 5.82
CA TRP A 493 5.73 -5.48 5.68
C TRP A 493 6.40 -5.06 6.97
N THR A 494 7.66 -5.47 7.11
CA THR A 494 8.52 -5.14 8.26
C THR A 494 9.92 -4.85 7.76
N THR A 495 10.51 -3.76 8.25
CA THR A 495 11.81 -3.24 7.81
C THR A 495 12.91 -3.55 8.78
N ILE A 496 14.06 -3.99 8.28
CA ILE A 496 15.29 -4.26 9.04
C ILE A 496 16.19 -3.04 9.06
N ASN A 497 16.76 -2.72 10.23
CA ASN A 497 17.76 -1.67 10.41
C ASN A 497 19.16 -2.22 10.06
N LEU A 498 19.56 -2.16 8.77
CA LEU A 498 20.87 -2.62 8.33
C LEU A 498 22.05 -1.83 8.94
N PRO A 499 21.99 -0.47 9.10
CA PRO A 499 23.05 0.30 9.74
C PRO A 499 23.46 -0.23 11.11
N ARG A 500 22.51 -0.65 11.94
CA ARG A 500 22.80 -1.21 13.27
C ARG A 500 23.69 -2.46 13.19
N LEU A 501 23.37 -3.36 12.27
CA LEU A 501 24.21 -4.55 12.03
C LEU A 501 25.60 -4.15 11.54
N GLY A 502 25.66 -3.19 10.62
CA GLY A 502 26.93 -2.63 10.16
C GLY A 502 27.78 -2.06 11.28
N ILE A 503 27.18 -1.29 12.22
CA ILE A 503 27.87 -0.74 13.40
C ILE A 503 28.37 -1.85 14.32
N LYS A 504 27.54 -2.85 14.59
CA LYS A 504 27.84 -3.95 15.54
C LYS A 504 28.99 -4.85 15.06
N TYR A 505 29.02 -5.15 13.76
CA TYR A 505 29.95 -6.12 13.18
C TYR A 505 31.09 -5.49 12.37
N GLY A 506 31.02 -4.17 12.14
CA GLY A 506 31.97 -3.43 11.34
C GLY A 506 33.13 -2.83 12.10
N ILE A 507 33.84 -1.95 11.41
CA ILE A 507 35.01 -1.23 11.94
C ILE A 507 34.69 0.15 12.50
N ALA A 508 33.43 0.58 12.41
CA ALA A 508 33.02 1.95 12.74
C ALA A 508 33.27 2.34 14.20
N LEU A 509 33.15 1.42 15.14
CA LEU A 509 33.44 1.60 16.56
C LEU A 509 34.91 1.53 16.92
N LYS A 510 35.80 1.20 15.96
CA LYS A 510 37.23 0.98 16.15
C LYS A 510 37.58 -0.12 17.16
N GLU A 511 36.68 -1.04 17.40
CA GLU A 511 36.88 -2.23 18.24
C GLU A 511 37.46 -3.38 17.43
N ARG A 512 37.43 -3.29 16.09
CA ARG A 512 37.91 -4.29 15.13
C ARG A 512 38.67 -3.60 14.00
N ASP A 513 39.71 -4.27 13.50
CA ASP A 513 40.46 -3.85 12.32
C ASP A 513 39.79 -4.31 11.01
N LYS A 514 38.95 -5.37 11.08
CA LYS A 514 38.21 -5.94 9.97
C LYS A 514 36.79 -6.33 10.41
N ALA A 515 35.83 -6.15 9.52
CA ALA A 515 34.44 -6.55 9.77
C ALA A 515 34.32 -8.07 10.01
N ASP A 516 33.50 -8.42 10.98
CA ASP A 516 33.06 -9.81 11.26
C ASP A 516 31.85 -10.13 10.35
N MET A 517 32.13 -10.58 9.16
CA MET A 517 31.08 -10.89 8.18
C MET A 517 30.31 -12.16 8.53
N GLU A 518 30.92 -13.12 9.22
CA GLU A 518 30.22 -14.33 9.67
C GLU A 518 29.14 -13.99 10.70
N GLY A 519 29.52 -13.23 11.75
CA GLY A 519 28.58 -12.75 12.74
C GLY A 519 27.48 -11.84 12.15
N PHE A 520 27.85 -10.99 11.17
CA PHE A 520 26.90 -10.14 10.44
C PHE A 520 25.81 -10.95 9.74
N TYR A 521 26.18 -11.94 8.92
CA TYR A 521 25.22 -12.75 8.19
C TYR A 521 24.42 -13.68 9.08
N GLN A 522 25.02 -14.17 10.18
CA GLN A 522 24.30 -14.97 11.18
C GLN A 522 23.17 -14.13 11.79
N GLU A 523 23.47 -12.96 12.36
CA GLU A 523 22.45 -12.12 13.00
C GLU A 523 21.44 -11.56 11.99
N LEU A 524 21.87 -11.18 10.78
CA LEU A 524 20.94 -10.81 9.72
C LEU A 524 19.95 -11.94 9.41
N GLY A 525 20.44 -13.18 9.36
CA GLY A 525 19.62 -14.36 9.16
C GLY A 525 18.61 -14.57 10.29
N GLU A 526 19.05 -14.43 11.54
CA GLU A 526 18.19 -14.54 12.74
C GLU A 526 17.10 -13.45 12.76
N ILE A 527 17.46 -12.21 12.42
CA ILE A 527 16.47 -11.10 12.31
C ILE A 527 15.48 -11.37 11.18
N MET A 528 15.93 -11.88 10.04
CA MET A 528 15.04 -12.25 8.93
C MET A 528 14.09 -13.38 9.32
N ASP A 529 14.53 -14.34 10.12
CA ASP A 529 13.66 -15.39 10.63
C ASP A 529 12.62 -14.83 11.61
N MET A 530 13.02 -13.90 12.49
CA MET A 530 12.08 -13.17 13.36
C MET A 530 11.05 -12.37 12.54
N VAL A 531 11.48 -11.67 11.50
CA VAL A 531 10.58 -10.90 10.61
C VAL A 531 9.61 -11.84 9.88
N ARG A 532 10.08 -12.97 9.36
CA ARG A 532 9.23 -14.01 8.76
C ARG A 532 8.15 -14.47 9.74
N ASP A 533 8.53 -14.83 10.95
CA ASP A 533 7.60 -15.35 11.97
C ASP A 533 6.60 -14.28 12.41
N GLN A 534 7.04 -13.03 12.52
CA GLN A 534 6.17 -11.88 12.80
C GLN A 534 5.17 -11.63 11.67
N LEU A 535 5.60 -11.71 10.39
CA LEU A 535 4.72 -11.57 9.23
C LEU A 535 3.70 -12.70 9.14
N LEU A 536 4.11 -13.93 9.45
CA LEU A 536 3.20 -15.08 9.54
C LEU A 536 2.16 -14.90 10.66
N GLU A 537 2.58 -14.43 11.84
CA GLU A 537 1.64 -14.15 12.94
C GLU A 537 0.61 -13.07 12.54
N ARG A 538 1.06 -12.02 11.87
CA ARG A 538 0.15 -10.98 11.34
C ARG A 538 -0.77 -11.53 10.26
N PHE A 539 -0.27 -12.39 9.38
CA PHE A 539 -1.07 -13.08 8.36
C PHE A 539 -2.19 -13.92 8.98
N GLU A 540 -1.92 -14.63 10.08
CA GLU A 540 -2.95 -15.37 10.81
C GLU A 540 -4.03 -14.46 11.39
N VAL A 541 -3.65 -13.29 11.93
CA VAL A 541 -4.63 -12.28 12.38
C VAL A 541 -5.50 -11.81 11.21
N GLN A 542 -4.90 -11.54 10.05
CA GLN A 542 -5.64 -11.15 8.84
C GLN A 542 -6.56 -12.27 8.37
N CYS A 543 -6.09 -13.52 8.30
CA CYS A 543 -6.88 -14.69 7.92
C CYS A 543 -8.03 -14.99 8.89
N SER A 544 -7.91 -14.61 10.16
CA SER A 544 -8.94 -14.81 11.17
C SER A 544 -10.19 -13.93 10.99
N LYS A 545 -10.13 -12.92 10.14
CA LYS A 545 -11.27 -12.07 9.81
C LYS A 545 -12.26 -12.78 8.88
N HIS A 546 -13.41 -12.18 8.70
CA HIS A 546 -14.48 -12.70 7.85
C HIS A 546 -14.71 -11.80 6.63
N ASN A 547 -15.27 -12.36 5.57
CA ASN A 547 -15.55 -11.61 4.34
C ASN A 547 -16.45 -10.38 4.61
N TYR A 548 -17.42 -10.45 5.52
CA TYR A 548 -18.27 -9.31 5.88
C TYR A 548 -17.49 -8.12 6.49
N ASN A 549 -16.25 -8.32 6.94
CA ASN A 549 -15.41 -7.22 7.44
C ASN A 549 -14.83 -6.35 6.32
N PHE A 550 -14.86 -6.83 5.07
CA PHE A 550 -14.32 -6.17 3.89
C PHE A 550 -15.37 -6.14 2.76
N PRO A 551 -16.48 -5.39 2.97
CA PRO A 551 -17.64 -5.45 2.08
C PRO A 551 -17.36 -4.93 0.68
N PHE A 552 -16.39 -4.03 0.50
CA PHE A 552 -16.01 -3.50 -0.79
C PHE A 552 -14.82 -4.27 -1.39
N LEU A 553 -13.69 -4.31 -0.70
CA LEU A 553 -12.46 -4.95 -1.18
C LEU A 553 -12.67 -6.42 -1.60
N LEU A 554 -13.38 -7.18 -0.77
CA LEU A 554 -13.69 -8.57 -1.03
C LEU A 554 -15.08 -8.74 -1.64
N GLY A 555 -16.10 -8.12 -1.03
CA GLY A 555 -17.50 -8.29 -1.42
C GLY A 555 -17.81 -7.82 -2.85
N GLN A 556 -17.10 -6.81 -3.36
CA GLN A 556 -17.23 -6.36 -4.76
C GLN A 556 -16.14 -6.94 -5.68
N GLY A 557 -15.30 -7.84 -5.16
CA GLY A 557 -14.28 -8.53 -5.94
C GLY A 557 -13.14 -7.64 -6.44
N VAL A 558 -12.83 -6.56 -5.72
CA VAL A 558 -11.61 -5.77 -5.96
C VAL A 558 -10.37 -6.62 -5.73
N TRP A 559 -10.38 -7.44 -4.66
CA TRP A 559 -9.37 -8.46 -4.45
C TRP A 559 -9.77 -9.78 -5.10
N THR A 560 -8.81 -10.45 -5.71
CA THR A 560 -9.00 -11.71 -6.46
C THR A 560 -9.76 -12.75 -5.64
N ASN A 561 -10.84 -13.28 -6.23
CA ASN A 561 -11.73 -14.31 -5.67
C ASN A 561 -12.51 -13.88 -4.40
N GLY A 562 -12.44 -12.62 -3.97
CA GLY A 562 -13.16 -12.13 -2.78
C GLY A 562 -14.67 -12.31 -2.90
N GLU A 563 -15.23 -12.03 -4.07
CA GLU A 563 -16.66 -12.15 -4.38
C GLU A 563 -17.20 -13.60 -4.36
N LYS A 564 -16.31 -14.59 -4.36
CA LYS A 564 -16.68 -15.99 -4.27
C LYS A 564 -16.88 -16.47 -2.84
N LEU A 565 -16.44 -15.69 -1.87
CA LEU A 565 -16.57 -16.03 -0.45
C LEU A 565 -17.98 -15.71 0.07
N LYS A 566 -18.49 -16.56 0.95
CA LYS A 566 -19.68 -16.24 1.75
C LYS A 566 -19.33 -15.19 2.82
N PRO A 567 -20.27 -14.39 3.30
CA PRO A 567 -20.01 -13.36 4.31
C PRO A 567 -19.28 -13.87 5.56
N THR A 568 -19.55 -15.11 5.98
CA THR A 568 -18.96 -15.72 7.18
C THR A 568 -17.68 -16.49 6.95
N ASP A 569 -17.22 -16.61 5.70
CA ASP A 569 -15.98 -17.34 5.37
C ASP A 569 -14.76 -16.59 5.90
N ARG A 570 -13.74 -17.37 6.33
CA ARG A 570 -12.42 -16.88 6.69
C ARG A 570 -11.61 -16.53 5.45
N LEU A 571 -10.57 -15.72 5.61
CA LEU A 571 -9.95 -15.01 4.48
C LEU A 571 -8.67 -15.65 3.92
N ARG A 572 -8.19 -16.78 4.48
CA ARG A 572 -6.95 -17.43 4.03
C ARG A 572 -6.94 -17.72 2.53
N LYS A 573 -8.09 -18.17 1.97
CA LYS A 573 -8.28 -18.49 0.55
C LYS A 573 -7.91 -17.35 -0.39
N VAL A 574 -8.12 -16.12 0.04
CA VAL A 574 -7.91 -14.91 -0.76
C VAL A 574 -6.66 -14.16 -0.34
N TRP A 575 -6.33 -14.11 0.96
CA TRP A 575 -5.12 -13.42 1.41
C TRP A 575 -3.83 -14.11 1.00
N LYS A 576 -3.82 -15.42 0.74
CA LYS A 576 -2.64 -16.16 0.22
C LYS A 576 -2.08 -15.57 -1.08
N HIS A 577 -2.89 -14.86 -1.86
CA HIS A 577 -2.48 -14.20 -3.11
C HIS A 577 -1.73 -12.88 -2.89
N GLY A 578 -1.77 -12.30 -1.69
CA GLY A 578 -1.04 -11.09 -1.36
C GLY A 578 0.41 -11.36 -0.95
N THR A 579 1.22 -10.31 -0.87
CA THR A 579 2.64 -10.41 -0.52
C THR A 579 2.92 -10.08 0.95
N LEU A 580 3.90 -10.76 1.52
CA LEU A 580 4.49 -10.51 2.84
C LEU A 580 5.92 -10.02 2.62
N SER A 581 6.21 -8.76 2.96
CA SER A 581 7.47 -8.14 2.53
C SER A 581 8.45 -7.93 3.69
N THR A 582 9.69 -8.36 3.49
CA THR A 582 10.85 -7.99 4.32
C THR A 582 11.55 -6.82 3.68
N GLY A 583 11.50 -5.67 4.34
CA GLY A 583 12.14 -4.44 3.89
C GLY A 583 13.50 -4.19 4.55
N PHE A 584 14.24 -3.23 4.03
CA PHE A 584 15.50 -2.76 4.59
C PHE A 584 15.71 -1.27 4.33
N ILE A 585 16.56 -0.64 5.16
CA ILE A 585 16.94 0.77 5.04
C ILE A 585 18.42 0.92 5.37
N GLY A 586 19.06 1.95 4.83
CA GLY A 586 20.40 2.39 5.23
C GLY A 586 21.53 1.47 4.76
N LEU A 587 21.43 0.87 3.56
CA LEU A 587 22.51 0.06 3.02
C LEU A 587 23.83 0.84 2.94
N ALA A 588 23.77 2.13 2.57
CA ALA A 588 24.96 2.98 2.49
C ALA A 588 25.66 3.11 3.84
N GLU A 589 24.92 3.41 4.91
CA GLU A 589 25.45 3.54 6.26
C GLU A 589 25.91 2.19 6.83
N CYS A 590 25.23 1.10 6.49
CA CYS A 590 25.64 -0.26 6.83
C CYS A 590 27.02 -0.56 6.24
N LEU A 591 27.19 -0.37 4.94
CA LEU A 591 28.48 -0.59 4.24
C LEU A 591 29.57 0.34 4.77
N LYS A 592 29.24 1.61 5.03
CA LYS A 592 30.16 2.58 5.63
C LYS A 592 30.63 2.11 7.00
N ALA A 593 29.75 1.57 7.81
CA ALA A 593 30.09 1.03 9.13
C ALA A 593 30.93 -0.27 9.03
N LEU A 594 30.64 -1.13 8.06
CA LEU A 594 31.36 -2.39 7.85
C LEU A 594 32.79 -2.17 7.32
N THR A 595 32.95 -1.31 6.30
CA THR A 595 34.17 -1.23 5.48
C THR A 595 34.86 0.13 5.51
N GLY A 596 34.22 1.15 6.06
CA GLY A 596 34.68 2.56 6.01
C GLY A 596 34.23 3.31 4.76
N LYS A 597 33.63 2.63 3.74
CA LYS A 597 33.14 3.20 2.49
C LYS A 597 31.77 2.66 2.14
N HIS A 598 30.87 3.51 1.63
CA HIS A 598 29.60 3.02 1.08
C HIS A 598 29.74 2.63 -0.40
N HIS A 599 28.73 2.03 -0.98
CA HIS A 599 28.74 1.46 -2.34
C HIS A 599 28.95 2.50 -3.47
N GLY A 600 28.70 3.79 -3.22
CA GLY A 600 29.05 4.86 -4.15
C GLY A 600 30.57 5.16 -4.16
N GLU A 601 31.29 4.84 -3.07
CA GLU A 601 32.68 5.19 -2.86
C GLU A 601 33.68 4.11 -3.31
N SER A 602 33.27 2.83 -3.40
CA SER A 602 34.16 1.75 -3.84
C SER A 602 33.41 0.57 -4.47
N GLU A 603 34.08 -0.11 -5.40
CA GLU A 603 33.52 -1.30 -6.08
C GLU A 603 33.41 -2.50 -5.13
N GLU A 604 34.32 -2.62 -4.16
CA GLU A 604 34.28 -3.68 -3.16
C GLU A 604 33.04 -3.52 -2.27
N SER A 605 32.72 -2.27 -1.87
CA SER A 605 31.49 -1.99 -1.11
C SER A 605 30.25 -2.18 -1.96
N GLN A 606 30.29 -1.84 -3.26
CA GLN A 606 29.19 -2.12 -4.19
C GLN A 606 28.93 -3.64 -4.28
N LYS A 607 29.97 -4.43 -4.47
CA LYS A 607 29.85 -5.89 -4.52
C LYS A 607 29.29 -6.45 -3.23
N LEU A 608 29.80 -6.01 -2.07
CA LEU A 608 29.30 -6.44 -0.76
C LEU A 608 27.83 -6.04 -0.57
N GLY A 609 27.43 -4.83 -1.00
CA GLY A 609 26.04 -4.39 -0.95
C GLY A 609 25.11 -5.30 -1.76
N LEU A 610 25.51 -5.67 -2.96
CA LEU A 610 24.77 -6.62 -3.80
C LEU A 610 24.67 -8.00 -3.15
N GLU A 611 25.75 -8.51 -2.55
CA GLU A 611 25.76 -9.78 -1.83
C GLU A 611 24.79 -9.77 -0.63
N ILE A 612 24.74 -8.68 0.15
CA ILE A 612 23.82 -8.53 1.29
C ILE A 612 22.37 -8.56 0.81
N ILE A 613 22.02 -7.78 -0.20
CA ILE A 613 20.64 -7.72 -0.68
C ILE A 613 20.24 -9.02 -1.40
N GLN A 614 21.15 -9.65 -2.11
CA GLN A 614 20.92 -10.97 -2.68
C GLN A 614 20.70 -12.04 -1.60
N PHE A 615 21.45 -12.00 -0.50
CA PHE A 615 21.21 -12.88 0.66
C PHE A 615 19.80 -12.69 1.22
N MET A 616 19.35 -11.44 1.39
CA MET A 616 17.99 -11.15 1.87
C MET A 616 16.94 -11.66 0.87
N ARG A 617 17.13 -11.45 -0.43
CA ARG A 617 16.25 -11.94 -1.49
C ARG A 617 16.14 -13.46 -1.48
N ASN A 618 17.27 -14.16 -1.44
CA ASN A 618 17.29 -15.63 -1.42
C ASN A 618 16.53 -16.21 -0.23
N ARG A 619 16.62 -15.58 0.95
CA ARG A 619 15.84 -16.02 2.12
C ARG A 619 14.34 -15.76 1.97
N CYS A 620 13.95 -14.67 1.32
CA CYS A 620 12.55 -14.44 0.98
C CYS A 620 12.02 -15.52 0.02
N ASP A 621 12.77 -15.86 -1.01
CA ASP A 621 12.41 -16.90 -1.98
C ASP A 621 12.31 -18.29 -1.31
N GLN A 622 13.25 -18.66 -0.44
CA GLN A 622 13.19 -19.89 0.37
C GLN A 622 11.95 -19.92 1.27
N ASN A 623 11.59 -18.78 1.87
CA ASN A 623 10.38 -18.69 2.69
C ASN A 623 9.12 -18.82 1.82
N ALA A 624 9.11 -18.25 0.62
CA ALA A 624 7.99 -18.38 -0.31
C ALA A 624 7.75 -19.83 -0.71
N GLU A 625 8.80 -20.56 -1.02
CA GLU A 625 8.72 -22.00 -1.32
C GLU A 625 8.29 -22.82 -0.09
N LYS A 626 8.91 -22.58 1.06
CA LYS A 626 8.65 -23.35 2.30
C LYS A 626 7.21 -23.21 2.82
N TYR A 627 6.66 -22.00 2.78
CA TYR A 627 5.34 -21.68 3.36
C TYR A 627 4.23 -21.61 2.32
N ASN A 628 4.56 -21.71 1.03
CA ASN A 628 3.64 -21.50 -0.09
C ASN A 628 2.86 -20.18 0.05
N LEU A 629 3.59 -19.09 0.36
CA LEU A 629 3.09 -17.73 0.48
C LEU A 629 4.05 -16.77 -0.22
N ASN A 630 3.58 -15.63 -0.68
CA ASN A 630 4.36 -14.70 -1.48
C ASN A 630 5.27 -13.81 -0.60
N PHE A 631 6.38 -14.34 -0.10
CA PHE A 631 7.40 -13.54 0.58
C PHE A 631 8.23 -12.76 -0.44
N THR A 632 8.49 -11.48 -0.16
CA THR A 632 9.24 -10.59 -1.06
C THR A 632 10.26 -9.74 -0.32
N CYS A 633 11.31 -9.32 -1.03
CA CYS A 633 12.29 -8.35 -0.57
C CYS A 633 11.89 -6.95 -1.07
N LEU A 634 11.80 -5.96 -0.17
CA LEU A 634 11.32 -4.61 -0.46
C LEU A 634 12.39 -3.56 -0.16
N ALA A 635 12.67 -2.71 -1.12
CA ALA A 635 13.42 -1.47 -0.89
C ALA A 635 12.50 -0.48 -0.15
N THR A 636 12.57 -0.44 1.18
CA THR A 636 11.64 0.28 2.03
C THR A 636 11.56 1.77 1.72
N PRO A 637 10.37 2.38 1.62
CA PRO A 637 10.20 3.83 1.68
C PRO A 637 10.70 4.34 3.04
N ALA A 638 11.65 5.28 3.02
CA ALA A 638 12.33 5.67 4.24
C ALA A 638 11.48 6.51 5.20
N GLU A 639 10.68 7.42 4.70
CA GLU A 639 9.79 8.31 5.46
C GLU A 639 10.28 8.58 6.91
N GLY A 640 9.40 8.52 7.91
CA GLY A 640 9.75 8.76 9.32
C GLY A 640 10.69 7.72 9.96
N ILE A 641 10.80 6.51 9.39
CA ILE A 641 11.63 5.44 9.98
C ILE A 641 13.12 5.71 9.87
N ALA A 642 13.56 6.43 8.83
CA ALA A 642 14.96 6.79 8.65
C ALA A 642 15.48 7.62 9.83
N GLY A 643 14.75 8.66 10.23
CA GLY A 643 15.07 9.47 11.40
C GLY A 643 14.88 8.71 12.71
N ARG A 644 13.85 7.87 12.81
CA ARG A 644 13.62 7.05 14.00
C ARG A 644 14.79 6.13 14.31
N PHE A 645 15.25 5.35 13.32
CA PHE A 645 16.40 4.44 13.50
C PHE A 645 17.67 5.20 13.85
N THR A 646 17.95 6.29 13.14
CA THR A 646 19.15 7.12 13.41
C THR A 646 19.15 7.67 14.84
N ARG A 647 18.02 8.19 15.35
CA ARG A 647 17.91 8.68 16.73
C ARG A 647 18.18 7.58 17.75
N ILE A 648 17.62 6.39 17.55
CA ILE A 648 17.82 5.26 18.47
C ILE A 648 19.28 4.81 18.45
N ASP A 649 19.86 4.60 17.26
CA ASP A 649 21.24 4.13 17.14
C ASP A 649 22.25 5.17 17.63
N ARG A 650 21.99 6.46 17.41
CA ARG A 650 22.81 7.56 17.96
C ARG A 650 22.76 7.59 19.49
N ALA A 651 21.61 7.28 20.09
CA ALA A 651 21.49 7.18 21.54
C ALA A 651 22.29 6.00 22.12
N ILE A 652 22.41 4.90 21.38
CA ILE A 652 23.13 3.69 21.81
C ILE A 652 24.63 3.80 21.54
N TYR A 653 25.02 4.22 20.34
CA TYR A 653 26.42 4.14 19.85
C TYR A 653 27.12 5.51 19.75
N GLY A 654 26.41 6.61 20.01
CA GLY A 654 26.92 7.95 19.79
C GLY A 654 26.94 8.38 18.32
N LYS A 655 27.58 9.54 18.06
CA LYS A 655 27.76 10.06 16.69
C LYS A 655 28.95 9.36 16.03
N ILE A 656 28.66 8.60 14.98
CA ILE A 656 29.64 7.92 14.14
C ILE A 656 29.65 8.61 12.77
N LYS A 657 30.82 9.16 12.38
CA LYS A 657 30.97 9.92 11.13
C LYS A 657 30.60 9.10 9.88
N GLY A 658 29.66 9.64 9.11
CA GLY A 658 29.15 9.01 7.89
C GLY A 658 28.18 7.84 8.14
N VAL A 659 27.75 7.63 9.40
CA VAL A 659 26.78 6.60 9.78
C VAL A 659 25.64 7.23 10.60
N THR A 660 25.90 7.69 11.84
CA THR A 660 24.86 8.24 12.73
C THR A 660 24.97 9.74 12.94
N ASP A 661 25.83 10.44 12.23
CA ASP A 661 26.08 11.87 12.37
C ASP A 661 25.06 12.78 11.68
N ARG A 662 24.17 12.21 10.83
CA ARG A 662 23.06 12.89 10.16
C ARG A 662 21.73 12.57 10.83
N GLU A 663 20.69 13.35 10.52
CA GLU A 663 19.38 13.20 11.15
C GLU A 663 18.57 11.99 10.63
N TYR A 664 19.00 11.37 9.52
CA TYR A 664 18.34 10.23 8.90
C TYR A 664 19.35 9.26 8.27
N TYR A 665 18.96 8.01 8.12
CA TYR A 665 19.64 7.01 7.29
C TYR A 665 19.17 7.12 5.84
N THR A 666 20.06 6.79 4.92
CA THR A 666 19.75 6.79 3.49
C THR A 666 18.65 5.77 3.17
N ASN A 667 17.77 6.14 2.26
CA ASN A 667 16.67 5.31 1.82
C ASN A 667 17.18 4.02 1.16
N SER A 668 16.69 2.87 1.61
CA SER A 668 16.94 1.52 1.08
C SER A 668 18.40 1.30 0.58
N PHE A 669 18.57 1.09 -0.73
CA PHE A 669 19.86 0.87 -1.40
C PHE A 669 20.43 2.14 -2.06
N HIS A 670 19.81 3.31 -1.87
CA HIS A 670 20.25 4.51 -2.58
C HIS A 670 21.67 4.93 -2.20
N ILE A 671 22.36 5.55 -3.13
CA ILE A 671 23.57 6.32 -2.84
C ILE A 671 23.12 7.60 -2.14
N PRO A 672 23.79 7.99 -1.03
CA PRO A 672 23.40 9.18 -0.28
C PRO A 672 23.37 10.44 -1.15
N VAL A 673 22.30 11.23 -1.05
CA VAL A 673 22.08 12.45 -1.86
C VAL A 673 23.20 13.50 -1.68
N TYR A 674 23.86 13.51 -0.53
CA TYR A 674 24.99 14.40 -0.27
C TYR A 674 26.30 13.95 -0.89
N TYR A 675 26.37 12.75 -1.49
CA TYR A 675 27.56 12.26 -2.14
C TYR A 675 27.59 12.69 -3.59
N HIS A 676 28.67 13.39 -3.99
CA HIS A 676 28.84 13.87 -5.36
C HIS A 676 29.21 12.71 -6.29
N ILE A 677 28.32 12.36 -7.15
CA ILE A 677 28.47 11.29 -8.15
C ILE A 677 27.73 11.72 -9.43
N SER A 678 28.20 11.29 -10.59
CA SER A 678 27.48 11.52 -11.84
C SER A 678 26.18 10.73 -11.90
N ILE A 679 25.17 11.24 -12.61
CA ILE A 679 23.87 10.56 -12.80
C ILE A 679 24.11 9.15 -13.35
N SER A 680 24.95 9.01 -14.38
CA SER A 680 25.22 7.71 -15.02
C SER A 680 25.86 6.70 -14.06
N GLU A 681 26.81 7.13 -13.24
CA GLU A 681 27.43 6.26 -12.24
C GLU A 681 26.45 5.88 -11.13
N LYS A 682 25.65 6.84 -10.63
CA LYS A 682 24.61 6.57 -9.65
C LYS A 682 23.62 5.52 -10.15
N LEU A 683 23.09 5.73 -11.35
CA LEU A 683 22.13 4.80 -11.96
C LEU A 683 22.75 3.42 -12.20
N ALA A 684 24.00 3.34 -12.71
CA ALA A 684 24.70 2.07 -12.90
C ALA A 684 24.92 1.29 -11.59
N LYS A 685 25.12 1.98 -10.48
CA LYS A 685 25.29 1.36 -9.16
C LYS A 685 23.96 0.97 -8.50
N GLU A 686 22.90 1.73 -8.71
CA GLU A 686 21.57 1.44 -8.10
C GLU A 686 20.77 0.40 -8.90
N ALA A 687 20.86 0.39 -10.23
CA ALA A 687 20.05 -0.47 -11.09
C ALA A 687 20.12 -1.98 -10.75
N PRO A 688 21.26 -2.58 -10.41
CA PRO A 688 21.31 -4.01 -10.08
C PRO A 688 20.46 -4.41 -8.88
N TYR A 689 20.21 -3.51 -7.92
CA TYR A 689 19.38 -3.79 -6.75
C TYR A 689 17.89 -3.96 -7.10
N HIS A 690 17.42 -3.36 -8.21
CA HIS A 690 16.03 -3.49 -8.66
C HIS A 690 15.65 -4.95 -8.95
N ALA A 691 16.56 -5.75 -9.50
CA ALA A 691 16.33 -7.17 -9.76
C ALA A 691 16.14 -7.99 -8.48
N PHE A 692 16.77 -7.60 -7.37
CA PHE A 692 16.67 -8.30 -6.08
C PHE A 692 15.46 -7.87 -5.26
N THR A 693 14.92 -6.67 -5.47
CA THR A 693 13.84 -6.08 -4.69
C THR A 693 12.47 -6.30 -5.36
N ASN A 694 12.03 -7.56 -5.41
CA ASN A 694 10.79 -7.96 -6.09
C ASN A 694 9.50 -7.46 -5.42
N GLY A 695 9.56 -7.03 -4.16
CA GLY A 695 8.45 -6.39 -3.45
C GLY A 695 8.24 -4.91 -3.80
N GLY A 696 9.25 -4.29 -4.43
CA GLY A 696 9.19 -2.90 -4.87
C GLY A 696 10.51 -2.16 -4.70
N HIS A 697 10.70 -1.15 -5.52
CA HIS A 697 11.89 -0.32 -5.59
C HIS A 697 11.61 0.97 -6.36
N ILE A 698 12.49 1.95 -6.20
CA ILE A 698 12.57 3.17 -7.02
C ILE A 698 13.99 3.70 -6.94
N SER A 699 14.46 4.37 -7.98
CA SER A 699 15.65 5.22 -7.92
C SER A 699 15.29 6.67 -8.23
N TYR A 700 15.94 7.60 -7.54
CA TYR A 700 15.75 9.03 -7.73
C TYR A 700 16.97 9.65 -8.40
N VAL A 701 16.73 10.57 -9.33
CA VAL A 701 17.73 11.51 -9.83
C VAL A 701 17.38 12.90 -9.31
N GLU A 702 18.30 13.51 -8.61
CA GLU A 702 18.16 14.87 -8.12
C GLU A 702 18.76 15.83 -9.14
N LEU A 703 17.93 16.77 -9.65
CA LEU A 703 18.35 17.81 -10.57
C LEU A 703 18.21 19.19 -9.91
N ASP A 704 19.21 20.04 -10.16
CA ASP A 704 19.16 21.43 -9.73
C ASP A 704 18.55 22.32 -10.84
N GLY A 705 17.96 23.45 -10.44
CA GLY A 705 17.48 24.47 -11.34
C GLY A 705 16.12 24.19 -11.99
N ASP A 706 15.79 24.99 -13.01
CA ASP A 706 14.52 24.93 -13.75
C ASP A 706 14.58 23.85 -14.83
N THR A 707 14.14 22.64 -14.50
CA THR A 707 14.10 21.49 -15.41
C THR A 707 13.10 21.67 -16.56
N ALA A 708 12.07 22.49 -16.38
CA ALA A 708 11.10 22.78 -17.44
C ALA A 708 11.70 23.61 -18.59
N ALA A 709 12.81 24.30 -18.34
CA ALA A 709 13.52 25.07 -19.38
C ALA A 709 14.22 24.20 -20.43
N ASN A 710 14.49 22.90 -20.13
CA ASN A 710 15.16 22.00 -21.06
C ASN A 710 14.59 20.58 -21.00
N VAL A 711 13.47 20.38 -21.66
CA VAL A 711 12.76 19.09 -21.72
C VAL A 711 13.59 17.99 -22.41
N ASP A 712 14.46 18.35 -23.36
CA ASP A 712 15.33 17.37 -24.04
C ASP A 712 16.36 16.79 -23.07
N ALA A 713 16.95 17.60 -22.21
CA ALA A 713 17.84 17.14 -21.16
C ALA A 713 17.09 16.26 -20.13
N PHE A 714 15.87 16.65 -19.77
CA PHE A 714 15.02 15.86 -18.86
C PHE A 714 14.69 14.48 -19.46
N GLU A 715 14.26 14.43 -20.72
CA GLU A 715 14.06 13.18 -21.46
C GLU A 715 15.34 12.34 -21.47
N GLY A 716 16.51 12.97 -21.68
CA GLY A 716 17.82 12.30 -21.62
C GLY A 716 18.07 11.60 -20.28
N VAL A 717 17.66 12.21 -19.17
CA VAL A 717 17.75 11.58 -17.82
C VAL A 717 16.82 10.37 -17.72
N VAL A 718 15.58 10.47 -18.18
CA VAL A 718 14.62 9.35 -18.16
C VAL A 718 15.12 8.20 -19.05
N ARG A 719 15.72 8.51 -20.23
CA ARG A 719 16.36 7.51 -21.09
C ARG A 719 17.55 6.83 -20.40
N ALA A 720 18.40 7.60 -19.73
CA ALA A 720 19.52 7.06 -18.97
C ALA A 720 19.04 6.09 -17.84
N MET A 721 17.92 6.37 -17.20
CA MET A 721 17.31 5.44 -16.24
C MET A 721 16.94 4.11 -16.87
N LYS A 722 16.28 4.14 -18.04
CA LYS A 722 15.92 2.93 -18.78
C LYS A 722 17.14 2.14 -19.23
N GLU A 723 18.11 2.83 -19.82
CA GLU A 723 19.35 2.25 -20.35
C GLU A 723 20.22 1.64 -19.24
N ALA A 724 20.19 2.21 -18.02
CA ALA A 724 20.84 1.63 -16.85
C ALA A 724 20.14 0.35 -16.34
N GLY A 725 18.92 0.05 -16.78
CA GLY A 725 18.16 -1.13 -16.39
C GLY A 725 17.30 -0.95 -15.14
N LEU A 726 16.89 0.27 -14.83
CA LEU A 726 15.91 0.51 -13.75
C LEU A 726 14.53 -0.10 -14.08
N GLY A 727 13.81 -0.53 -13.05
CA GLY A 727 12.41 -0.92 -13.17
C GLY A 727 11.47 0.26 -12.94
N TYR A 728 11.88 1.23 -12.10
CA TYR A 728 11.09 2.39 -11.72
C TYR A 728 11.98 3.52 -11.25
N GLY A 729 11.71 4.72 -11.71
CA GLY A 729 12.50 5.90 -11.38
C GLY A 729 11.68 7.18 -11.32
N ALA A 730 12.21 8.16 -10.59
CA ALA A 730 11.65 9.49 -10.49
C ALA A 730 12.76 10.54 -10.60
N VAL A 731 12.40 11.72 -11.08
CA VAL A 731 13.30 12.88 -11.15
C VAL A 731 12.78 13.92 -10.18
N ASN A 732 13.59 14.22 -9.16
CA ASN A 732 13.32 15.27 -8.21
C ASN A 732 14.01 16.57 -8.66
N HIS A 733 13.32 17.68 -8.50
CA HIS A 733 13.83 19.02 -8.76
C HIS A 733 13.13 20.03 -7.86
N PRO A 734 13.69 21.22 -7.63
CA PRO A 734 13.06 22.25 -6.82
C PRO A 734 11.69 22.68 -7.38
N VAL A 735 10.69 22.69 -6.53
CA VAL A 735 9.36 23.26 -6.83
C VAL A 735 8.94 24.06 -5.59
N ASP A 736 9.20 25.36 -5.66
CA ASP A 736 8.89 26.28 -4.57
C ASP A 736 7.52 26.95 -4.79
N ARG A 737 6.93 27.41 -3.70
CA ARG A 737 5.70 28.19 -3.75
C ARG A 737 5.86 29.48 -2.93
N ASP A 738 5.63 30.61 -3.56
CA ASP A 738 5.55 31.87 -2.84
C ASP A 738 4.18 31.99 -2.14
N PRO A 739 4.14 32.09 -0.79
CA PRO A 739 2.87 32.15 -0.06
C PRO A 739 2.09 33.45 -0.23
N VAL A 740 2.73 34.54 -0.72
CA VAL A 740 2.10 35.85 -0.91
C VAL A 740 1.42 35.95 -2.29
N CYS A 741 2.14 35.58 -3.36
CA CYS A 741 1.63 35.74 -4.72
C CYS A 741 1.17 34.43 -5.37
N GLY A 742 1.37 33.28 -4.70
CA GLY A 742 0.99 31.96 -5.18
C GLY A 742 1.82 31.46 -6.37
N TYR A 743 3.00 32.05 -6.66
CA TYR A 743 3.91 31.55 -7.69
C TYR A 743 4.35 30.13 -7.34
N VAL A 744 4.38 29.26 -8.32
CA VAL A 744 4.88 27.88 -8.23
C VAL A 744 5.97 27.70 -9.27
N GLY A 745 7.15 27.27 -8.87
CA GLY A 745 8.32 27.09 -9.71
C GLY A 745 9.59 27.23 -8.89
N VAL A 746 10.75 27.35 -9.55
CA VAL A 746 12.02 27.56 -8.88
C VAL A 746 12.09 28.98 -8.30
N ILE A 747 12.21 29.11 -6.99
CA ILE A 747 12.47 30.35 -6.26
C ILE A 747 13.80 30.18 -5.56
N ASN A 748 14.86 30.77 -6.11
CA ASN A 748 16.14 30.80 -5.41
C ASN A 748 16.06 31.80 -4.22
N ASP A 749 16.61 33.02 -4.38
CA ASP A 749 16.60 34.03 -3.32
C ASP A 749 15.43 35.02 -3.45
N VAL A 750 14.86 35.15 -4.64
CA VAL A 750 13.85 36.15 -4.97
C VAL A 750 12.73 35.55 -5.82
N CYS A 751 11.49 35.70 -5.38
CA CYS A 751 10.34 35.27 -6.15
C CYS A 751 10.27 35.99 -7.50
N PRO A 752 10.29 35.27 -8.64
CA PRO A 752 10.32 35.89 -9.96
C PRO A 752 9.02 36.64 -10.32
N LYS A 753 7.92 36.37 -9.62
CA LYS A 753 6.61 37.01 -9.86
C LYS A 753 6.41 38.29 -9.05
N CYS A 754 6.73 38.27 -7.76
CA CYS A 754 6.43 39.40 -6.85
C CYS A 754 7.67 40.09 -6.26
N GLY A 755 8.86 39.57 -6.50
CA GLY A 755 10.11 40.13 -6.00
C GLY A 755 10.37 39.95 -4.51
N ARG A 756 9.54 39.18 -3.78
CA ARG A 756 9.76 38.87 -2.36
C ARG A 756 11.04 38.05 -2.17
N ARG A 757 11.81 38.38 -1.14
CA ARG A 757 13.01 37.63 -0.77
C ARG A 757 12.69 36.58 0.29
N GLU A 758 13.45 35.50 0.33
CA GLU A 758 13.25 34.36 1.23
C GLU A 758 13.13 34.77 2.71
N PHE A 759 13.94 35.72 3.17
CA PHE A 759 13.97 36.15 4.58
C PHE A 759 13.03 37.32 4.89
N GLU A 760 12.23 37.80 3.96
CA GLU A 760 11.27 38.86 4.23
C GLU A 760 10.05 38.30 4.96
N GLY A 761 9.71 38.90 6.11
CA GLY A 761 8.50 38.54 6.86
C GLY A 761 7.26 38.65 5.99
N ILE A 762 6.33 37.71 6.13
CA ILE A 762 5.09 37.68 5.37
C ILE A 762 4.00 38.35 6.22
N PRO A 763 3.46 39.52 5.83
CA PRO A 763 2.29 40.08 6.49
C PRO A 763 1.10 39.13 6.40
N ILE A 764 0.43 38.85 7.53
CA ILE A 764 -0.67 37.89 7.61
C ILE A 764 -1.77 38.19 6.59
N GLU A 765 -2.08 39.47 6.38
CA GLU A 765 -3.06 39.93 5.37
C GLU A 765 -2.68 39.65 3.91
N LYS A 766 -1.41 39.32 3.65
CA LYS A 766 -0.91 38.98 2.29
C LYS A 766 -0.72 37.49 2.05
N ILE A 767 -0.94 36.65 3.06
CA ILE A 767 -0.83 35.21 2.89
C ILE A 767 -2.05 34.70 2.11
N THR A 768 -1.82 34.18 0.90
CA THR A 768 -2.87 33.66 0.00
C THR A 768 -3.38 32.29 0.42
N SER A 769 -2.63 31.56 1.23
CA SER A 769 -3.03 30.30 1.88
C SER A 769 -2.24 30.14 3.17
N ILE A 770 -2.89 29.66 4.22
CA ILE A 770 -2.17 29.22 5.43
C ILE A 770 -1.57 27.86 5.05
N ASP A 771 -0.30 27.88 4.73
CA ASP A 771 0.48 26.64 4.60
C ASP A 771 0.82 26.17 6.02
N THR A 772 0.06 25.20 6.52
CA THR A 772 0.24 24.63 7.86
C THR A 772 1.24 23.48 7.88
N GLY A 773 2.01 23.28 6.82
CA GLY A 773 2.88 22.14 6.77
C GLY A 773 4.15 22.31 5.98
N CYS A 774 5.25 22.09 6.65
CA CYS A 774 6.60 21.82 6.16
C CYS A 774 7.46 23.05 5.88
N CYS A 775 7.87 23.75 6.93
CA CYS A 775 9.18 24.35 7.01
C CYS A 775 9.69 24.20 8.44
N GLU A 776 10.59 23.30 8.66
CA GLU A 776 11.82 23.27 9.43
C GLU A 776 12.36 21.87 9.58
#